data_5c2a2138ce5d3cf0c98aad767b41aa42
#
_entry.id   5c2a2138ce5d3cf0c98aad767b41aa42
#
_cell.length_a   1.000
_cell.length_b   1.000
_cell.length_c   1.000
_cell.angle_alpha   90.00
_cell.angle_beta   90.00
_cell.angle_gamma   90.00
#
_symmetry.space_group_name_H-M   'P 1'
#
loop_
_entity.id
_entity.type
_entity.pdbx_description
1 polymer ?
#
loop_
_entity_poly.entity_id
_entity_poly.type
_entity_poly.pdbx_seq_one_letter_code
_entity_poly.pdbx_strand_id
1 'polypeptide(L)'
;MTSICKHIRWSSLALGFALAGPTLAADSIADFGQWLARYEAAQADDRPSLVAEGVRLAKRRQPAMRRLIATQPHLALQRAVPRLAKLPEPVARHLEQHAEGLAEYTVTVACGGPGHRSCKVERTLELNGQRLTPRWQGRRAHLGSKSGLPVHGIVLDGQMAIGDEPARELAAAEKTALGLPAAQTVLSLAGARHAFDSPAAAAAWQRTLIAAEQVPGPAVHLRPVAKQKPPVAWTTGKKNILFIRVDFSDREGNPLNDEAAMFSMNRTNEFLGDNSYGKLTIDTTLVPGVLRMPKPASWYQAEPESRDDDLLAQGRNAAKALDAKYNYRDYDLYIVCFDSIFDDWAGKARVGTIGLWLNGGFSNDTIQHELGHNLGLYHANAWVPSQGDSPIGAGEHEEYGDPYDNMGNYSPYGHFNVYFKNYLWWIPDASVKSVSRTGTYRVKAHDHRESSIGVRALKIGKNSGRDYWVGVRHWLVGNEIMLRWGLKSGSSMSGDGSLLLDMTPETRREFEESQPRDHSLQMGKTFHDSSRRVSVTPVARGGDGHKLWVDMRVVYGSADSNRSPSVSIDGSSVEGKVGEPFRLTASGFDPDSDALFHIWEFGDGSDAAYGRTVSHTYFIGAGSAFSVTCTAVDGRGGSATATIAVQVEGSDDPINSWTQTSLADTSNLSFATFGGGQFLVGGDGGTLARRDAGGTVWSRVGDSGTRQRLFGGAITGGTRLAVGWLGAVTVSKNAGTWRLAKGVELVNLEDVIHDGDQFIAVGKTGKVGLSPDGEAWTFHESGTAAWLKHVTIGGGTYAAVGTQGTIVTSTNGSKWTERNTPTTNGLESVAFGNGQFVAVGFKGVDELAIPGNAAHWIR
;
A
#
# COMPACT_ATOMS: atom_id res chain seq x y z
N MET A 1 16.19 32.75 -31.81
CA MET A 1 15.27 33.86 -32.12
C MET A 1 14.15 33.76 -31.13
N THR A 2 14.32 34.47 -30.04
CA THR A 2 13.49 35.51 -29.42
C THR A 2 12.07 35.04 -29.10
N SER A 3 11.90 34.69 -27.84
CA SER A 3 11.42 35.54 -26.72
C SER A 3 9.95 35.95 -26.85
N ILE A 4 9.17 35.55 -25.85
CA ILE A 4 8.29 36.47 -25.07
C ILE A 4 7.88 35.74 -23.77
N CYS A 5 8.57 36.06 -22.68
CA CYS A 5 8.06 35.98 -21.33
C CYS A 5 6.96 37.02 -21.12
N LYS A 6 5.80 36.63 -20.66
CA LYS A 6 4.85 37.60 -20.06
C LYS A 6 4.72 37.30 -18.56
N HIS A 7 5.39 38.16 -17.80
CA HIS A 7 5.15 38.36 -16.37
C HIS A 7 3.70 38.82 -16.15
N ILE A 8 2.94 38.08 -15.39
CA ILE A 8 1.74 38.61 -14.75
C ILE A 8 2.11 38.92 -13.29
N ARG A 9 2.30 40.22 -13.04
CA ARG A 9 2.37 40.75 -11.67
C ARG A 9 0.98 40.62 -11.06
N TRP A 10 0.86 39.88 -9.97
CA TRP A 10 -0.26 39.99 -9.04
C TRP A 10 -0.05 41.23 -8.18
N SER A 11 -0.81 42.25 -8.47
CA SER A 11 -0.96 43.44 -7.64
C SER A 11 -1.72 43.06 -6.39
N SER A 12 -1.08 43.26 -5.26
CA SER A 12 -1.63 43.15 -3.90
C SER A 12 -2.80 44.12 -3.76
N LEU A 13 -4.04 43.63 -3.87
CA LEU A 13 -5.19 44.29 -3.26
C LEU A 13 -5.32 43.73 -1.86
N ALA A 14 -4.71 44.40 -0.92
CA ALA A 14 -5.00 44.25 0.51
C ALA A 14 -6.40 44.77 0.74
N LEU A 15 -7.43 43.91 0.58
CA LEU A 15 -8.70 44.17 1.25
C LEU A 15 -8.49 43.81 2.73
N GLY A 16 -8.46 44.83 3.56
CA GLY A 16 -8.50 44.68 4.99
C GLY A 16 -9.79 43.97 5.43
N PHE A 17 -9.73 42.63 5.55
CA PHE A 17 -10.58 41.91 6.46
C PHE A 17 -10.03 42.19 7.88
N ALA A 18 -10.63 43.16 8.52
CA ALA A 18 -10.45 43.38 9.94
C ALA A 18 -10.54 42.01 10.63
N LEU A 19 -9.47 41.64 11.30
CA LEU A 19 -9.43 40.66 12.37
C LEU A 19 -10.48 41.00 13.44
N ALA A 20 -11.76 40.77 13.17
CA ALA A 20 -12.78 40.59 14.20
C ALA A 20 -12.51 39.20 14.78
N GLY A 21 -11.52 39.18 15.64
CA GLY A 21 -10.93 38.02 16.23
C GLY A 21 -11.83 37.25 17.19
N PRO A 22 -11.29 36.28 17.89
CA PRO A 22 -11.98 35.35 18.79
C PRO A 22 -12.79 35.98 19.90
N THR A 23 -12.68 37.28 20.16
CA THR A 23 -13.36 38.04 21.22
C THR A 23 -14.88 38.18 20.98
N LEU A 24 -15.35 38.52 19.80
CA LEU A 24 -16.80 38.71 19.52
C LEU A 24 -17.63 37.43 19.62
N ALA A 25 -17.03 36.27 19.30
CA ALA A 25 -17.71 34.98 19.43
C ALA A 25 -17.77 34.48 20.87
N ALA A 26 -16.75 34.77 21.68
CA ALA A 26 -16.72 34.45 23.10
C ALA A 26 -17.75 35.28 23.87
N ASP A 27 -17.88 36.55 23.54
CA ASP A 27 -18.84 37.49 24.15
C ASP A 27 -20.29 37.04 23.93
N SER A 28 -20.68 36.60 22.70
CA SER A 28 -22.07 36.22 22.42
C SER A 28 -22.53 34.96 23.16
N ILE A 29 -21.61 34.05 23.46
CA ILE A 29 -21.89 32.83 24.25
C ILE A 29 -22.00 33.18 25.73
N ALA A 30 -21.13 34.07 26.23
CA ALA A 30 -21.16 34.55 27.60
C ALA A 30 -22.40 35.39 27.88
N ASP A 31 -22.78 36.32 26.98
CA ASP A 31 -23.98 37.13 27.08
C ASP A 31 -25.26 36.29 27.23
N PHE A 32 -25.35 35.21 26.39
CA PHE A 32 -26.48 34.28 26.50
C PHE A 32 -26.46 33.51 27.83
N GLY A 33 -25.30 33.11 28.32
CA GLY A 33 -25.14 32.45 29.61
C GLY A 33 -25.60 33.33 30.79
N GLN A 34 -25.26 34.62 30.76
CA GLN A 34 -25.72 35.58 31.76
C GLN A 34 -27.24 35.79 31.70
N TRP A 35 -27.80 35.88 30.50
CA TRP A 35 -29.24 35.93 30.32
C TRP A 35 -29.93 34.69 30.87
N LEU A 36 -29.40 33.50 30.56
CA LEU A 36 -29.94 32.22 31.03
C LEU A 36 -30.01 32.18 32.57
N ALA A 37 -28.92 32.54 33.23
CA ALA A 37 -28.88 32.60 34.69
C ALA A 37 -29.95 33.56 35.27
N ARG A 38 -30.15 34.73 34.65
CA ARG A 38 -31.20 35.68 35.02
C ARG A 38 -32.60 35.10 34.79
N TYR A 39 -32.81 34.43 33.65
CA TYR A 39 -34.07 33.82 33.29
C TYR A 39 -34.45 32.66 34.23
N GLU A 40 -33.50 31.81 34.61
CA GLU A 40 -33.72 30.73 35.57
C GLU A 40 -34.02 31.26 37.00
N ALA A 41 -33.36 32.33 37.40
CA ALA A 41 -33.57 32.97 38.70
C ALA A 41 -34.87 33.79 38.79
N ALA A 42 -35.46 34.22 37.66
CA ALA A 42 -36.65 35.06 37.62
C ALA A 42 -37.92 34.28 38.07
N GLN A 43 -38.83 35.01 38.77
CA GLN A 43 -40.15 34.45 39.10
C GLN A 43 -40.99 34.19 37.84
N ALA A 44 -41.96 33.30 37.93
CA ALA A 44 -42.74 32.86 36.80
C ALA A 44 -43.40 34.03 36.01
N ASP A 45 -43.86 35.04 36.71
CA ASP A 45 -44.55 36.19 36.14
C ASP A 45 -43.59 37.16 35.43
N ASP A 46 -42.31 37.19 35.77
CA ASP A 46 -41.28 38.04 35.15
C ASP A 46 -40.64 37.44 33.90
N ARG A 47 -40.68 36.12 33.76
CA ARG A 47 -40.04 35.36 32.64
C ARG A 47 -40.50 35.80 31.26
N PRO A 48 -41.80 36.07 31.00
CA PRO A 48 -42.25 36.52 29.68
C PRO A 48 -41.56 37.80 29.20
N SER A 49 -41.21 38.73 30.09
CA SER A 49 -40.52 39.95 29.73
C SER A 49 -39.08 39.72 29.21
N LEU A 50 -38.45 38.64 29.61
CA LEU A 50 -37.08 38.26 29.21
C LEU A 50 -37.00 37.50 27.89
N VAL A 51 -38.14 37.00 27.35
CA VAL A 51 -38.14 36.11 26.16
C VAL A 51 -37.61 36.82 24.93
N ALA A 52 -38.02 38.07 24.66
CA ALA A 52 -37.57 38.82 23.49
C ALA A 52 -36.05 39.05 23.48
N GLU A 53 -35.45 39.34 24.64
CA GLU A 53 -34.02 39.44 24.82
C GLU A 53 -33.34 38.10 24.59
N GLY A 54 -33.90 37.00 25.12
CA GLY A 54 -33.43 35.65 24.96
C GLY A 54 -33.37 35.22 23.50
N VAL A 55 -34.42 35.49 22.71
CA VAL A 55 -34.43 35.19 21.25
C VAL A 55 -33.33 35.94 20.54
N ARG A 56 -33.12 37.20 20.83
CA ARG A 56 -32.06 38.02 20.22
C ARG A 56 -30.67 37.47 20.53
N LEU A 57 -30.42 37.11 21.78
CA LEU A 57 -29.15 36.55 22.22
C LEU A 57 -28.90 35.13 21.69
N ALA A 58 -29.94 34.28 21.62
CA ALA A 58 -29.86 32.97 21.04
C ALA A 58 -29.49 33.03 19.56
N LYS A 59 -30.15 33.90 18.78
CA LYS A 59 -29.80 34.13 17.35
C LYS A 59 -28.36 34.62 17.18
N ARG A 60 -27.88 35.47 18.08
CA ARG A 60 -26.50 36.00 18.05
C ARG A 60 -25.47 34.92 18.45
N ARG A 61 -25.83 34.01 19.34
CA ARG A 61 -25.02 32.89 19.80
C ARG A 61 -24.92 31.77 18.77
N GLN A 62 -25.96 31.52 17.99
CA GLN A 62 -26.03 30.36 17.05
C GLN A 62 -24.84 30.28 16.09
N PRO A 63 -24.40 31.34 15.37
CA PRO A 63 -23.23 31.27 14.49
C PRO A 63 -21.93 30.97 15.25
N ALA A 64 -21.76 31.45 16.46
CA ALA A 64 -20.59 31.17 17.28
C ALA A 64 -20.54 29.72 17.73
N MET A 65 -21.67 29.15 18.17
CA MET A 65 -21.77 27.72 18.51
C MET A 65 -21.57 26.81 17.30
N ARG A 66 -22.15 27.13 16.16
CA ARG A 66 -21.93 26.42 14.90
C ARG A 66 -20.45 26.37 14.55
N ARG A 67 -19.73 27.49 14.68
CA ARG A 67 -18.29 27.54 14.45
C ARG A 67 -17.52 26.68 15.45
N LEU A 68 -17.86 26.72 16.73
CA LEU A 68 -17.24 25.89 17.77
C LEU A 68 -17.46 24.40 17.50
N ILE A 69 -18.69 24.00 17.15
CA ILE A 69 -19.00 22.62 16.78
C ILE A 69 -18.08 22.16 15.64
N ALA A 70 -17.89 22.99 14.62
CA ALA A 70 -17.08 22.65 13.46
C ALA A 70 -15.57 22.57 13.75
N THR A 71 -15.04 23.47 14.60
CA THR A 71 -13.58 23.66 14.78
C THR A 71 -13.05 23.20 16.14
N GLN A 72 -13.86 23.23 17.20
CA GLN A 72 -13.48 22.91 18.58
C GLN A 72 -14.65 22.20 19.30
N PRO A 73 -15.02 20.98 18.85
CA PRO A 73 -16.24 20.31 19.34
C PRO A 73 -16.24 20.07 20.85
N HIS A 74 -15.09 19.78 21.48
CA HIS A 74 -14.98 19.65 22.94
C HIS A 74 -15.35 20.94 23.68
N LEU A 75 -14.93 22.10 23.16
CA LEU A 75 -15.28 23.41 23.75
C LEU A 75 -16.76 23.74 23.52
N ALA A 76 -17.33 23.33 22.36
CA ALA A 76 -18.76 23.45 22.13
C ALA A 76 -19.58 22.66 23.16
N LEU A 77 -19.16 21.43 23.48
CA LEU A 77 -19.79 20.59 24.50
C LEU A 77 -19.73 21.22 25.90
N GLN A 78 -18.60 21.82 26.27
CA GLN A 78 -18.44 22.52 27.56
C GLN A 78 -19.31 23.79 27.69
N ARG A 79 -19.60 24.44 26.57
CA ARG A 79 -20.37 25.67 26.51
C ARG A 79 -21.83 25.49 26.08
N ALA A 80 -22.25 24.25 25.97
CA ALA A 80 -23.63 23.92 25.63
C ALA A 80 -24.60 24.37 26.73
N VAL A 81 -25.82 24.71 26.31
CA VAL A 81 -26.90 24.99 27.27
C VAL A 81 -27.15 23.71 28.11
N PRO A 82 -27.33 23.86 29.45
CA PRO A 82 -27.60 22.72 30.30
C PRO A 82 -28.78 21.87 29.81
N ARG A 83 -28.65 20.54 29.84
CA ARG A 83 -29.67 19.59 29.31
C ARG A 83 -31.05 19.75 29.95
N LEU A 84 -31.11 20.21 31.20
CA LEU A 84 -32.34 20.39 31.93
C LEU A 84 -32.90 21.85 31.92
N ALA A 85 -32.26 22.76 31.18
CA ALA A 85 -32.74 24.11 31.05
C ALA A 85 -34.13 24.14 30.41
N LYS A 86 -35.11 24.67 31.13
CA LYS A 86 -36.47 24.82 30.62
C LYS A 86 -36.60 26.18 29.94
N LEU A 87 -36.43 26.20 28.63
CA LEU A 87 -36.46 27.40 27.82
C LEU A 87 -37.75 27.50 27.02
N PRO A 88 -38.28 28.71 26.79
CA PRO A 88 -39.44 28.87 25.92
C PRO A 88 -39.08 28.55 24.47
N GLU A 89 -40.05 27.98 23.76
CA GLU A 89 -39.84 27.52 22.37
C GLU A 89 -39.23 28.59 21.47
N PRO A 90 -39.64 29.86 21.48
CA PRO A 90 -39.05 30.91 20.65
C PRO A 90 -37.53 31.11 20.86
N VAL A 91 -36.99 30.77 22.01
CA VAL A 91 -35.57 30.78 22.32
C VAL A 91 -34.92 29.46 21.94
N ALA A 92 -35.50 28.34 22.37
CA ALA A 92 -34.95 26.99 22.24
C ALA A 92 -34.68 26.60 20.80
N ARG A 93 -35.53 27.00 19.85
CA ARG A 93 -35.38 26.69 18.40
C ARG A 93 -34.11 27.25 17.73
N HIS A 94 -33.42 28.20 18.38
CA HIS A 94 -32.17 28.83 17.93
C HIS A 94 -30.95 28.25 18.63
N LEU A 95 -31.10 27.24 19.47
CA LEU A 95 -30.06 26.67 20.30
C LEU A 95 -29.73 25.24 19.84
N GLU A 96 -28.55 24.81 20.21
CA GLU A 96 -28.16 23.41 20.07
C GLU A 96 -29.04 22.49 20.92
N GLN A 97 -29.30 21.29 20.39
CA GLN A 97 -30.10 20.27 21.07
C GLN A 97 -29.20 19.15 21.55
N HIS A 98 -29.40 18.66 22.75
CA HIS A 98 -28.73 17.47 23.25
C HIS A 98 -29.29 16.22 22.59
N ALA A 99 -28.41 15.40 22.04
CA ALA A 99 -28.74 14.12 21.44
C ALA A 99 -27.89 13.01 22.06
N GLU A 100 -28.49 11.84 22.16
CA GLU A 100 -27.88 10.62 22.70
C GLU A 100 -28.59 9.41 22.13
N GLY A 101 -27.84 8.37 21.77
CA GLY A 101 -28.41 7.14 21.20
C GLY A 101 -27.35 6.21 20.60
N LEU A 102 -27.83 5.14 19.97
CA LEU A 102 -27.02 4.28 19.09
C LEU A 102 -27.11 4.82 17.68
N ALA A 103 -25.99 5.10 17.07
CA ALA A 103 -25.92 5.70 15.75
C ALA A 103 -25.28 4.74 14.72
N GLU A 104 -25.69 4.88 13.47
CA GLU A 104 -24.96 4.34 12.32
C GLU A 104 -23.91 5.37 11.90
N TYR A 105 -22.65 5.04 12.11
CA TYR A 105 -21.50 5.89 11.73
C TYR A 105 -20.83 5.33 10.50
N THR A 106 -20.79 6.12 9.45
CA THR A 106 -20.19 5.73 8.16
C THR A 106 -19.02 6.65 7.84
N VAL A 107 -17.89 6.06 7.52
CA VAL A 107 -16.72 6.70 6.93
C VAL A 107 -16.56 6.14 5.53
N THR A 108 -16.59 7.01 4.54
CA THR A 108 -16.31 6.67 3.14
C THR A 108 -15.07 7.42 2.69
N VAL A 109 -14.28 6.75 1.87
CA VAL A 109 -13.15 7.35 1.18
C VAL A 109 -13.42 7.27 -0.31
N ALA A 110 -13.41 8.40 -0.99
CA ALA A 110 -13.55 8.51 -2.43
C ALA A 110 -12.18 8.78 -3.04
N CYS A 111 -11.73 7.91 -3.92
CA CYS A 111 -10.37 7.90 -4.45
C CYS A 111 -10.38 8.28 -5.93
N GLY A 112 -9.63 9.30 -6.31
CA GLY A 112 -9.40 9.69 -7.71
C GLY A 112 -8.69 8.55 -8.47
N GLY A 113 -8.89 8.47 -9.80
CA GLY A 113 -8.15 7.53 -10.63
C GLY A 113 -6.64 7.86 -10.71
N PRO A 114 -5.86 7.06 -11.44
CA PRO A 114 -4.43 7.28 -11.59
C PRO A 114 -4.10 8.72 -11.99
N GLY A 115 -3.24 9.39 -11.21
CA GLY A 115 -2.86 10.80 -11.41
C GLY A 115 -3.65 11.84 -10.59
N HIS A 116 -4.69 11.46 -9.88
CA HIS A 116 -5.40 12.35 -8.95
C HIS A 116 -4.83 12.24 -7.53
N ARG A 117 -4.37 13.37 -6.97
CA ARG A 117 -3.68 13.43 -5.67
C ARG A 117 -4.58 13.76 -4.47
N SER A 118 -5.89 13.85 -4.66
CA SER A 118 -6.81 14.21 -3.58
C SER A 118 -7.89 13.17 -3.39
N CYS A 119 -8.04 12.70 -2.16
CA CYS A 119 -9.21 11.94 -1.74
C CYS A 119 -10.07 12.74 -0.80
N LYS A 120 -11.36 12.44 -0.83
CA LYS A 120 -12.34 13.01 0.07
C LYS A 120 -12.76 11.97 1.09
N VAL A 121 -12.44 12.21 2.35
CA VAL A 121 -12.93 11.39 3.46
C VAL A 121 -14.23 12.01 3.96
N GLU A 122 -15.34 11.33 3.76
CA GLU A 122 -16.65 11.75 4.22
C GLU A 122 -17.05 10.98 5.48
N ARG A 123 -17.65 11.69 6.43
CA ARG A 123 -18.13 11.10 7.68
C ARG A 123 -19.58 11.50 7.90
N THR A 124 -20.43 10.50 8.03
CA THR A 124 -21.86 10.70 8.31
C THR A 124 -22.26 9.92 9.54
N LEU A 125 -23.23 10.47 10.27
CA LEU A 125 -23.82 9.87 11.45
C LEU A 125 -25.35 9.86 11.29
N GLU A 126 -25.95 8.69 11.30
CA GLU A 126 -27.41 8.58 11.39
C GLU A 126 -27.81 8.30 12.82
N LEU A 127 -28.53 9.24 13.43
CA LEU A 127 -28.99 9.16 14.81
C LEU A 127 -30.47 9.54 14.89
N ASN A 128 -31.30 8.64 15.41
CA ASN A 128 -32.75 8.86 15.56
C ASN A 128 -33.45 9.31 14.26
N GLY A 129 -33.02 8.76 13.11
CA GLY A 129 -33.55 9.08 11.78
C GLY A 129 -33.05 10.40 11.19
N GLN A 130 -32.13 11.09 11.83
CA GLN A 130 -31.48 12.29 11.32
C GLN A 130 -30.08 11.95 10.78
N ARG A 131 -29.75 12.44 9.59
CA ARG A 131 -28.41 12.40 9.03
C ARG A 131 -27.64 13.64 9.48
N LEU A 132 -26.49 13.44 10.14
CA LEU A 132 -25.71 14.49 10.78
C LEU A 132 -24.23 14.39 10.31
N THR A 133 -23.57 15.55 10.26
CA THR A 133 -22.11 15.60 10.10
C THR A 133 -21.45 15.52 11.48
N PRO A 134 -20.77 14.41 11.83
CA PRO A 134 -20.13 14.27 13.14
C PRO A 134 -18.89 15.14 13.24
N ARG A 135 -18.72 15.76 14.41
CA ARG A 135 -17.55 16.56 14.80
C ARG A 135 -17.04 16.07 16.14
N TRP A 136 -15.88 15.47 16.15
CA TRP A 136 -15.19 15.01 17.35
C TRP A 136 -13.70 15.29 17.30
N GLN A 137 -13.07 15.17 18.45
CA GLN A 137 -11.65 15.37 18.65
C GLN A 137 -11.11 14.17 19.41
N GLY A 138 -9.81 13.93 19.36
CA GLY A 138 -9.21 12.79 20.05
C GLY A 138 -9.37 11.46 19.32
N ARG A 139 -9.39 10.34 20.05
CA ARG A 139 -9.34 8.98 19.49
C ARG A 139 -10.56 8.61 18.64
N ARG A 140 -11.75 9.11 18.96
CA ARG A 140 -12.98 8.78 18.23
C ARG A 140 -13.04 9.45 16.85
N ALA A 141 -12.27 10.51 16.61
CA ALA A 141 -12.14 11.15 15.31
C ALA A 141 -11.54 10.21 14.24
N HIS A 142 -10.96 9.10 14.67
CA HIS A 142 -10.25 8.14 13.82
C HIS A 142 -10.96 6.79 13.69
N LEU A 143 -12.19 6.68 14.17
CA LEU A 143 -12.99 5.45 14.01
C LEU A 143 -13.30 5.22 12.53
N GLY A 144 -13.22 3.95 12.09
CA GLY A 144 -13.84 3.48 10.86
C GLY A 144 -15.36 3.40 11.00
N SER A 145 -16.06 2.98 9.95
CA SER A 145 -17.53 2.81 9.96
C SER A 145 -17.98 1.86 11.06
N LYS A 146 -19.09 2.21 11.75
CA LYS A 146 -19.63 1.45 12.87
C LYS A 146 -21.14 1.47 12.86
N SER A 147 -21.75 0.31 13.10
CA SER A 147 -23.18 0.14 13.35
C SER A 147 -23.42 0.11 14.85
N GLY A 148 -24.48 0.78 15.30
CA GLY A 148 -24.85 0.79 16.72
C GLY A 148 -23.82 1.49 17.62
N LEU A 149 -23.12 2.50 17.10
CA LEU A 149 -22.15 3.28 17.86
C LEU A 149 -22.83 4.12 18.92
N PRO A 150 -22.54 3.97 20.23
CA PRO A 150 -23.12 4.84 21.25
C PRO A 150 -22.50 6.22 21.15
N VAL A 151 -23.37 7.21 20.98
CA VAL A 151 -22.98 8.62 20.91
C VAL A 151 -23.81 9.47 21.85
N HIS A 152 -23.19 10.54 22.31
CA HIS A 152 -23.87 11.62 23.03
C HIS A 152 -23.21 12.95 22.68
N GLY A 153 -23.99 14.03 22.64
CA GLY A 153 -23.45 15.31 22.26
C GLY A 153 -24.53 16.38 22.07
N ILE A 154 -24.22 17.37 21.25
CA ILE A 154 -25.11 18.46 20.86
C ILE A 154 -25.20 18.58 19.35
N VAL A 155 -26.41 18.83 18.86
CA VAL A 155 -26.73 19.00 17.45
C VAL A 155 -27.13 20.44 17.17
N LEU A 156 -26.58 21.04 16.13
CA LEU A 156 -26.99 22.36 15.61
C LEU A 156 -26.77 22.37 14.08
N ASP A 157 -27.81 22.77 13.35
CA ASP A 157 -27.76 22.94 11.87
C ASP A 157 -27.12 21.72 11.14
N GLY A 158 -27.55 20.50 11.46
CA GLY A 158 -27.09 19.27 10.82
C GLY A 158 -25.68 18.80 11.22
N GLN A 159 -24.98 19.52 12.11
CA GLN A 159 -23.70 19.10 12.68
C GLN A 159 -23.86 18.64 14.13
N MET A 160 -23.09 17.62 14.52
CA MET A 160 -23.09 17.11 15.88
C MET A 160 -21.69 17.15 16.49
N ALA A 161 -21.49 17.94 17.56
CA ALA A 161 -20.33 17.77 18.43
C ALA A 161 -20.55 16.55 19.33
N ILE A 162 -19.63 15.60 19.31
CA ILE A 162 -19.77 14.29 19.98
C ILE A 162 -18.73 14.18 21.10
N GLY A 163 -19.15 13.64 22.24
CA GLY A 163 -18.28 13.37 23.39
C GLY A 163 -17.24 12.28 23.09
N ASP A 164 -16.07 12.40 23.71
CA ASP A 164 -14.93 11.48 23.51
C ASP A 164 -15.15 10.10 24.15
N GLU A 165 -16.04 10.03 25.14
CA GLU A 165 -16.36 8.78 25.83
C GLU A 165 -17.66 8.17 25.27
N PRO A 166 -17.76 6.81 25.18
CA PRO A 166 -18.99 6.14 24.74
C PRO A 166 -20.21 6.41 25.62
N ALA A 167 -20.00 6.48 26.91
CA ALA A 167 -21.04 6.82 27.89
C ALA A 167 -20.68 8.13 28.58
N ARG A 168 -21.70 8.96 28.85
CA ARG A 168 -21.51 10.21 29.59
C ARG A 168 -21.90 10.07 31.06
N GLU A 169 -21.22 10.75 31.93
CA GLU A 169 -21.62 10.86 33.33
C GLU A 169 -22.82 11.79 33.51
N LEU A 170 -23.78 11.42 34.33
CA LEU A 170 -24.91 12.27 34.70
C LEU A 170 -24.44 13.43 35.61
N ALA A 171 -24.79 14.64 35.24
CA ALA A 171 -24.53 15.79 36.06
C ALA A 171 -25.33 15.72 37.39
N ALA A 172 -24.86 16.44 38.42
CA ALA A 172 -25.51 16.48 39.74
C ALA A 172 -26.99 16.86 39.66
N ALA A 173 -27.33 17.85 38.83
CA ALA A 173 -28.71 18.29 38.62
C ALA A 173 -29.58 17.20 37.97
N GLU A 174 -29.01 16.39 37.02
CA GLU A 174 -29.72 15.26 36.40
C GLU A 174 -29.97 14.15 37.44
N LYS A 175 -28.97 13.84 38.29
CA LYS A 175 -29.11 12.87 39.37
C LYS A 175 -30.22 13.29 40.34
N THR A 176 -30.23 14.56 40.73
CA THR A 176 -31.30 15.12 41.61
C THR A 176 -32.67 15.04 40.96
N ALA A 177 -32.79 15.42 39.68
CA ALA A 177 -34.08 15.38 38.96
C ALA A 177 -34.62 13.95 38.79
N LEU A 178 -33.71 12.93 38.84
CA LEU A 178 -34.03 11.53 38.74
C LEU A 178 -34.17 10.83 40.10
N GLY A 179 -34.03 11.53 41.21
CA GLY A 179 -34.07 10.98 42.57
C GLY A 179 -32.89 10.06 42.90
N LEU A 180 -31.75 10.23 42.24
CA LEU A 180 -30.55 9.38 42.42
C LEU A 180 -29.64 9.98 43.51
N PRO A 181 -28.90 9.16 44.26
CA PRO A 181 -27.95 9.63 45.26
C PRO A 181 -26.84 10.50 44.61
N ALA A 182 -26.58 11.66 45.18
CA ALA A 182 -25.59 12.61 44.63
C ALA A 182 -24.17 12.01 44.57
N ALA A 183 -23.81 11.17 45.55
CA ALA A 183 -22.49 10.52 45.63
C ALA A 183 -22.32 9.32 44.63
N GLN A 184 -23.40 8.81 44.09
CA GLN A 184 -23.35 7.66 43.19
C GLN A 184 -22.83 8.07 41.80
N THR A 185 -21.86 7.30 41.24
CA THR A 185 -21.43 7.48 39.85
C THR A 185 -22.41 6.79 38.92
N VAL A 186 -23.10 7.55 38.06
CA VAL A 186 -24.08 7.04 37.10
C VAL A 186 -23.68 7.47 35.70
N LEU A 187 -23.52 6.51 34.80
CA LEU A 187 -23.24 6.76 33.38
C LEU A 187 -24.48 6.50 32.55
N SER A 188 -24.70 7.31 31.51
CA SER A 188 -25.70 7.09 30.46
C SER A 188 -25.00 6.57 29.22
N LEU A 189 -25.39 5.40 28.72
CA LEU A 189 -24.94 4.82 27.46
C LEU A 189 -26.15 4.73 26.52
N ALA A 190 -26.16 5.57 25.50
CA ALA A 190 -27.27 5.65 24.53
C ALA A 190 -28.66 5.78 25.21
N GLY A 191 -28.75 6.53 26.31
CA GLY A 191 -29.96 6.74 27.11
C GLY A 191 -30.20 5.71 28.23
N ALA A 192 -29.55 4.56 28.20
CA ALA A 192 -29.59 3.56 29.28
C ALA A 192 -28.67 3.97 30.45
N ARG A 193 -29.17 3.84 31.70
CA ARG A 193 -28.42 4.27 32.89
C ARG A 193 -27.73 3.09 33.54
N HIS A 194 -26.45 3.29 33.88
CA HIS A 194 -25.60 2.32 34.57
C HIS A 194 -25.02 2.95 35.83
N ALA A 195 -25.33 2.41 36.99
CA ALA A 195 -24.84 2.85 38.27
C ALA A 195 -23.59 2.05 38.69
N PHE A 196 -22.63 2.73 39.33
CA PHE A 196 -21.37 2.13 39.75
C PHE A 196 -21.07 2.48 41.21
N ASP A 197 -20.47 1.54 41.90
CA ASP A 197 -20.09 1.68 43.32
C ASP A 197 -18.91 2.67 43.52
N SER A 198 -18.18 2.96 42.47
CA SER A 198 -17.06 3.92 42.47
C SER A 198 -16.77 4.49 41.10
N PRO A 199 -16.16 5.73 41.07
CA PRO A 199 -15.66 6.31 39.82
C PRO A 199 -14.65 5.41 39.09
N ALA A 200 -13.85 4.64 39.84
CA ALA A 200 -12.86 3.71 39.29
C ALA A 200 -13.53 2.56 38.52
N ALA A 201 -14.63 2.01 39.04
CA ALA A 201 -15.43 0.97 38.38
C ALA A 201 -16.08 1.52 37.08
N ALA A 202 -16.65 2.73 37.14
CA ALA A 202 -17.19 3.40 35.96
C ALA A 202 -16.12 3.64 34.89
N ALA A 203 -14.94 4.14 35.27
CA ALA A 203 -13.81 4.34 34.36
C ALA A 203 -13.29 3.02 33.75
N ALA A 204 -13.28 1.94 34.55
CA ALA A 204 -12.91 0.63 34.03
C ALA A 204 -13.91 0.12 32.99
N TRP A 205 -15.20 0.30 33.23
CA TRP A 205 -16.24 -0.04 32.27
C TRP A 205 -16.15 0.81 30.98
N GLN A 206 -15.93 2.13 31.09
CA GLN A 206 -15.69 2.99 29.94
C GLN A 206 -14.51 2.48 29.06
N ARG A 207 -13.41 2.06 29.66
CA ARG A 207 -12.28 1.50 28.93
C ARG A 207 -12.65 0.22 28.14
N THR A 208 -13.56 -0.60 28.63
CA THR A 208 -14.04 -1.77 27.88
C THR A 208 -14.88 -1.38 26.66
N LEU A 209 -15.73 -0.36 26.79
CA LEU A 209 -16.51 0.17 25.67
C LEU A 209 -15.58 0.78 24.60
N ILE A 210 -14.60 1.58 25.03
CA ILE A 210 -13.60 2.17 24.14
C ILE A 210 -12.83 1.08 23.37
N ALA A 211 -12.43 0.01 24.05
CA ALA A 211 -11.74 -1.09 23.40
C ALA A 211 -12.63 -1.79 22.34
N ALA A 212 -13.93 -1.92 22.60
CA ALA A 212 -14.89 -2.47 21.66
C ALA A 212 -15.09 -1.61 20.42
N GLU A 213 -15.05 -0.28 20.56
CA GLU A 213 -15.16 0.66 19.43
C GLU A 213 -13.98 0.57 18.45
N GLN A 214 -12.80 0.15 18.92
CA GLN A 214 -11.59 0.07 18.09
C GLN A 214 -11.56 -1.18 17.18
N VAL A 215 -12.49 -2.12 17.33
CA VAL A 215 -12.53 -3.35 16.54
C VAL A 215 -13.07 -3.07 15.14
N PRO A 216 -12.35 -3.40 14.04
CA PRO A 216 -12.90 -3.35 12.69
C PRO A 216 -14.03 -4.38 12.49
N GLY A 217 -14.98 -4.05 11.61
CA GLY A 217 -16.06 -4.97 11.24
C GLY A 217 -17.45 -4.34 11.28
N PRO A 218 -18.46 -4.99 10.65
CA PRO A 218 -19.76 -4.41 10.34
C PRO A 218 -20.72 -4.23 11.53
N ALA A 219 -20.46 -4.85 12.68
CA ALA A 219 -21.36 -4.73 13.82
C ALA A 219 -20.60 -4.69 15.14
N VAL A 220 -20.86 -3.66 15.93
CA VAL A 220 -20.40 -3.61 17.31
C VAL A 220 -21.55 -4.01 18.22
N HIS A 221 -21.59 -5.29 18.60
CA HIS A 221 -22.39 -5.70 19.75
C HIS A 221 -21.61 -5.34 21.01
N LEU A 222 -21.99 -4.23 21.65
CA LEU A 222 -21.38 -3.77 22.89
C LEU A 222 -21.78 -4.69 24.07
N ARG A 223 -21.25 -5.90 24.06
CA ARG A 223 -21.15 -6.70 25.29
C ARG A 223 -19.78 -6.48 25.89
N PRO A 224 -19.65 -6.31 27.21
CA PRO A 224 -18.35 -6.19 27.88
C PRO A 224 -17.58 -7.49 27.65
N VAL A 225 -16.63 -7.47 26.72
CA VAL A 225 -15.71 -8.61 26.52
C VAL A 225 -14.38 -8.20 27.12
N ALA A 226 -13.94 -8.97 28.12
CA ALA A 226 -12.61 -8.86 28.66
C ALA A 226 -11.56 -8.91 27.55
N LYS A 227 -10.55 -8.01 27.62
CA LYS A 227 -9.28 -7.94 26.87
C LYS A 227 -9.07 -9.04 25.80
N GLN A 228 -9.86 -9.10 24.77
CA GLN A 228 -9.57 -9.94 23.60
C GLN A 228 -9.27 -9.06 22.42
N LYS A 229 -8.19 -9.41 21.72
CA LYS A 229 -7.89 -8.89 20.39
C LYS A 229 -9.12 -9.04 19.48
N PRO A 230 -9.34 -8.14 18.51
CA PRO A 230 -10.48 -8.23 17.60
C PRO A 230 -10.58 -9.61 16.97
N PRO A 231 -11.78 -10.08 16.66
CA PRO A 231 -11.90 -11.32 15.90
C PRO A 231 -11.16 -11.12 14.57
N VAL A 232 -10.15 -11.94 14.37
CA VAL A 232 -9.34 -12.03 13.15
C VAL A 232 -10.22 -12.28 11.92
N ALA A 233 -11.47 -12.69 12.17
CA ALA A 233 -12.45 -13.12 11.16
C ALA A 233 -12.78 -12.06 10.10
N TRP A 234 -12.63 -10.75 10.36
CA TRP A 234 -12.92 -9.73 9.36
C TRP A 234 -11.80 -9.63 8.30
N THR A 235 -10.55 -9.79 8.70
CA THR A 235 -9.38 -9.61 7.86
C THR A 235 -8.71 -10.91 7.43
N THR A 236 -9.28 -12.05 7.79
CA THR A 236 -8.76 -13.40 7.46
C THR A 236 -9.87 -14.36 7.06
N GLY A 237 -9.48 -15.52 6.57
CA GLY A 237 -10.39 -16.54 6.07
C GLY A 237 -10.85 -16.28 4.63
N LYS A 238 -11.78 -17.08 4.16
CA LYS A 238 -12.41 -16.91 2.85
C LYS A 238 -13.52 -15.85 2.97
N LYS A 239 -13.53 -14.86 2.05
CA LYS A 239 -14.59 -13.86 1.93
C LYS A 239 -15.37 -14.08 0.65
N ASN A 240 -16.69 -14.19 0.79
CA ASN A 240 -17.59 -14.27 -0.35
C ASN A 240 -17.97 -12.83 -0.76
N ILE A 241 -17.70 -12.49 -2.02
CA ILE A 241 -17.96 -11.15 -2.58
C ILE A 241 -19.06 -11.24 -3.62
N LEU A 242 -20.09 -10.40 -3.50
CA LEU A 242 -21.09 -10.21 -4.52
C LEU A 242 -20.66 -9.07 -5.45
N PHE A 243 -20.47 -9.35 -6.74
CA PHE A 243 -20.10 -8.36 -7.75
C PHE A 243 -21.31 -8.03 -8.64
N ILE A 244 -21.74 -6.78 -8.60
CA ILE A 244 -22.94 -6.26 -9.27
C ILE A 244 -22.54 -5.22 -10.29
N ARG A 245 -22.98 -5.37 -11.53
CA ARG A 245 -22.81 -4.37 -12.59
C ARG A 245 -24.13 -3.69 -12.85
N VAL A 246 -24.08 -2.36 -12.96
CA VAL A 246 -25.30 -1.56 -13.20
C VAL A 246 -25.10 -0.56 -14.32
N ASP A 247 -26.19 -0.18 -14.98
CA ASP A 247 -26.27 0.93 -15.91
C ASP A 247 -27.50 1.82 -15.63
N PHE A 248 -27.68 2.87 -16.40
CA PHE A 248 -28.70 3.88 -16.15
C PHE A 248 -29.55 4.09 -17.39
N SER A 249 -30.80 4.57 -17.20
CA SER A 249 -31.72 4.81 -18.32
C SER A 249 -31.29 5.92 -19.29
N ASP A 250 -30.51 6.88 -18.78
CA ASP A 250 -29.90 7.98 -19.54
C ASP A 250 -28.44 7.71 -19.92
N ARG A 251 -27.89 6.57 -19.50
CA ARG A 251 -26.53 6.15 -19.79
C ARG A 251 -26.44 4.62 -19.77
N GLU A 252 -26.91 4.02 -20.87
CA GLU A 252 -26.75 2.57 -21.06
C GLU A 252 -25.29 2.22 -21.24
N GLY A 253 -24.83 1.15 -20.59
CA GLY A 253 -23.45 0.73 -20.64
C GLY A 253 -23.24 -0.73 -20.29
N ASN A 254 -22.01 -1.18 -20.52
CA ASN A 254 -21.49 -2.44 -20.00
C ASN A 254 -20.14 -2.14 -19.37
N PRO A 255 -20.14 -1.70 -18.10
CA PRO A 255 -18.94 -1.18 -17.45
C PRO A 255 -17.79 -2.18 -17.48
N LEU A 256 -18.11 -3.48 -17.47
CA LEU A 256 -17.13 -4.55 -17.48
C LEU A 256 -17.84 -5.86 -17.91
N ASN A 257 -17.32 -6.58 -18.89
CA ASN A 257 -17.87 -7.88 -19.25
C ASN A 257 -17.56 -8.93 -18.17
N ASP A 258 -18.22 -10.11 -18.24
CA ASP A 258 -18.09 -11.18 -17.23
C ASP A 258 -16.64 -11.65 -17.08
N GLU A 259 -15.94 -11.86 -18.19
CA GLU A 259 -14.57 -12.33 -18.22
C GLU A 259 -13.60 -11.33 -17.57
N ALA A 260 -13.70 -10.05 -17.94
CA ALA A 260 -12.86 -9.01 -17.38
C ALA A 260 -13.14 -8.78 -15.88
N ALA A 261 -14.42 -8.86 -15.46
CA ALA A 261 -14.78 -8.77 -14.04
C ALA A 261 -14.16 -9.91 -13.24
N MET A 262 -14.30 -11.15 -13.71
CA MET A 262 -13.71 -12.31 -13.03
C MET A 262 -12.18 -12.29 -13.09
N PHE A 263 -11.58 -11.84 -14.19
CA PHE A 263 -10.14 -11.65 -14.27
C PHE A 263 -9.64 -10.69 -13.19
N SER A 264 -10.24 -9.49 -13.08
CA SER A 264 -9.85 -8.51 -12.07
C SER A 264 -10.01 -9.02 -10.65
N MET A 265 -11.09 -9.75 -10.37
CA MET A 265 -11.32 -10.35 -9.05
C MET A 265 -10.36 -11.49 -8.73
N ASN A 266 -9.98 -12.32 -9.71
CA ASN A 266 -8.98 -13.38 -9.54
C ASN A 266 -7.61 -12.77 -9.24
N ARG A 267 -7.20 -11.74 -9.96
CA ARG A 267 -5.96 -10.98 -9.68
C ARG A 267 -5.96 -10.36 -8.29
N THR A 268 -7.11 -9.83 -7.89
CA THR A 268 -7.29 -9.30 -6.53
C THR A 268 -7.17 -10.39 -5.48
N ASN A 269 -7.72 -11.58 -5.74
CA ASN A 269 -7.56 -12.73 -4.84
C ASN A 269 -6.09 -13.17 -4.71
N GLU A 270 -5.34 -13.24 -5.81
CA GLU A 270 -3.91 -13.51 -5.79
C GLU A 270 -3.15 -12.49 -4.93
N PHE A 271 -3.39 -11.19 -5.19
CA PHE A 271 -2.78 -10.09 -4.44
C PHE A 271 -3.06 -10.19 -2.93
N LEU A 272 -4.32 -10.39 -2.55
CA LEU A 272 -4.69 -10.52 -1.14
C LEU A 272 -4.08 -11.78 -0.51
N GLY A 273 -4.03 -12.88 -1.26
CA GLY A 273 -3.37 -14.12 -0.83
C GLY A 273 -1.88 -13.91 -0.55
N ASP A 274 -1.18 -13.23 -1.43
CA ASP A 274 0.25 -12.94 -1.28
C ASP A 274 0.51 -11.98 -0.11
N ASN A 275 -0.26 -10.89 -0.03
CA ASN A 275 -0.14 -9.91 1.04
C ASN A 275 -0.42 -10.48 2.42
N SER A 276 -1.40 -11.37 2.51
CA SER A 276 -1.85 -11.97 3.77
C SER A 276 -1.13 -13.25 4.16
N TYR A 277 -0.18 -13.74 3.35
CA TYR A 277 0.47 -15.05 3.54
C TYR A 277 -0.54 -16.20 3.48
N GLY A 278 -1.51 -16.11 2.59
CA GLY A 278 -2.59 -17.07 2.42
C GLY A 278 -3.68 -17.03 3.50
N LYS A 279 -3.64 -16.03 4.41
CA LYS A 279 -4.64 -15.93 5.49
C LYS A 279 -5.97 -15.37 5.02
N LEU A 280 -6.00 -14.59 3.94
CA LEU A 280 -7.20 -14.04 3.32
C LEU A 280 -7.30 -14.53 1.89
N THR A 281 -8.46 -15.03 1.51
CA THR A 281 -8.84 -15.33 0.14
C THR A 281 -10.22 -14.79 -0.15
N ILE A 282 -10.52 -14.51 -1.41
CA ILE A 282 -11.85 -14.07 -1.84
C ILE A 282 -12.44 -15.06 -2.84
N ASP A 283 -13.76 -15.19 -2.78
CA ASP A 283 -14.56 -15.95 -3.75
C ASP A 283 -15.65 -15.02 -4.29
N THR A 284 -15.71 -14.87 -5.61
CA THR A 284 -16.56 -13.87 -6.25
C THR A 284 -17.77 -14.52 -6.89
N THR A 285 -18.95 -14.07 -6.49
CA THR A 285 -20.20 -14.35 -7.17
C THR A 285 -20.55 -13.16 -8.05
N LEU A 286 -20.47 -13.34 -9.36
CA LEU A 286 -20.87 -12.34 -10.33
C LEU A 286 -22.38 -12.41 -10.58
N VAL A 287 -23.09 -11.29 -10.43
CA VAL A 287 -24.50 -11.17 -10.82
C VAL A 287 -24.60 -11.15 -12.35
N PRO A 288 -25.42 -12.02 -12.97
CA PRO A 288 -25.50 -12.10 -14.43
C PRO A 288 -26.00 -10.80 -15.06
N GLY A 289 -25.36 -10.39 -16.14
CA GLY A 289 -25.73 -9.22 -16.92
C GLY A 289 -25.48 -7.90 -16.21
N VAL A 290 -25.97 -6.83 -16.81
CA VAL A 290 -25.95 -5.47 -16.28
C VAL A 290 -27.35 -5.10 -15.83
N LEU A 291 -27.48 -4.67 -14.57
CA LEU A 291 -28.79 -4.36 -13.99
C LEU A 291 -29.14 -2.90 -14.22
N ARG A 292 -30.32 -2.61 -14.81
CA ARG A 292 -30.83 -1.26 -15.00
C ARG A 292 -31.20 -0.63 -13.66
N MET A 293 -30.58 0.49 -13.32
CA MET A 293 -30.88 1.26 -12.12
C MET A 293 -32.28 1.93 -12.22
N PRO A 294 -32.99 2.08 -11.09
CA PRO A 294 -34.37 2.63 -11.09
C PRO A 294 -34.39 4.14 -11.35
N LYS A 295 -33.26 4.81 -11.28
CA LYS A 295 -33.10 6.26 -11.53
C LYS A 295 -32.03 6.50 -12.61
N PRO A 296 -32.12 7.60 -13.38
CA PRO A 296 -31.09 7.98 -14.33
C PRO A 296 -29.79 8.39 -13.62
N ALA A 297 -28.64 8.31 -14.31
CA ALA A 297 -27.33 8.73 -13.79
C ALA A 297 -27.36 10.15 -13.23
N SER A 298 -27.99 11.07 -13.95
CA SER A 298 -28.17 12.46 -13.57
C SER A 298 -28.86 12.65 -12.20
N TRP A 299 -29.72 11.73 -11.79
CA TRP A 299 -30.34 11.76 -10.47
C TRP A 299 -29.38 11.44 -9.34
N TYR A 300 -28.41 10.51 -9.59
CA TYR A 300 -27.38 10.16 -8.59
C TYR A 300 -26.32 11.24 -8.46
N GLN A 301 -26.06 12.00 -9.53
CA GLN A 301 -25.11 13.11 -9.58
C GLN A 301 -25.62 14.41 -8.98
N ALA A 302 -26.95 14.53 -8.72
CA ALA A 302 -27.59 15.80 -8.38
C ALA A 302 -27.04 16.40 -7.08
N GLU A 303 -26.55 17.65 -7.21
CA GLU A 303 -26.11 18.49 -6.07
C GLU A 303 -27.29 18.99 -5.21
N PRO A 304 -27.06 19.41 -3.93
CA PRO A 304 -25.75 19.58 -3.29
C PRO A 304 -25.16 18.34 -2.64
N GLU A 305 -25.85 17.22 -2.60
CA GLU A 305 -25.37 15.97 -2.03
C GLU A 305 -25.49 14.88 -3.08
N SER A 306 -24.37 14.30 -3.48
CA SER A 306 -24.37 13.14 -4.37
C SER A 306 -25.11 11.98 -3.69
N ARG A 307 -25.91 11.24 -4.48
CA ARG A 307 -26.71 10.12 -4.00
C ARG A 307 -26.03 8.78 -4.26
N ASP A 308 -24.74 8.73 -4.04
CA ASP A 308 -23.91 7.55 -4.24
C ASP A 308 -24.24 6.43 -3.23
N ASP A 309 -24.60 6.77 -2.00
CA ASP A 309 -25.14 5.80 -1.01
C ASP A 309 -26.46 5.17 -1.49
N ASP A 310 -27.35 5.97 -2.12
CA ASP A 310 -28.57 5.47 -2.74
C ASP A 310 -28.25 4.56 -3.92
N LEU A 311 -27.25 4.91 -4.73
CA LEU A 311 -26.78 4.09 -5.83
C LEU A 311 -26.34 2.71 -5.32
N LEU A 312 -25.50 2.67 -4.30
CA LEU A 312 -25.04 1.43 -3.69
C LEU A 312 -26.23 0.61 -3.13
N ALA A 313 -27.16 1.27 -2.44
CA ALA A 313 -28.32 0.62 -1.85
C ALA A 313 -29.29 0.07 -2.90
N GLN A 314 -29.53 0.82 -3.98
CA GLN A 314 -30.45 0.42 -5.04
C GLN A 314 -29.81 -0.66 -5.92
N GLY A 315 -28.52 -0.61 -6.21
CA GLY A 315 -27.81 -1.66 -6.95
C GLY A 315 -27.89 -3.03 -6.25
N ARG A 316 -27.60 -3.10 -4.94
CA ARG A 316 -27.74 -4.35 -4.19
C ARG A 316 -29.20 -4.85 -4.07
N ASN A 317 -30.17 -3.93 -4.04
CA ASN A 317 -31.59 -4.29 -4.03
C ASN A 317 -32.03 -4.82 -5.40
N ALA A 318 -31.53 -4.26 -6.50
CA ALA A 318 -31.77 -4.76 -7.84
C ALA A 318 -31.23 -6.18 -8.02
N ALA A 319 -30.03 -6.46 -7.53
CA ALA A 319 -29.47 -7.81 -7.55
C ALA A 319 -30.34 -8.82 -6.77
N LYS A 320 -30.77 -8.46 -5.55
CA LYS A 320 -31.69 -9.28 -4.76
C LYS A 320 -33.05 -9.47 -5.44
N ALA A 321 -33.55 -8.47 -6.15
CA ALA A 321 -34.82 -8.55 -6.88
C ALA A 321 -34.72 -9.48 -8.10
N LEU A 322 -33.52 -9.60 -8.71
CA LEU A 322 -33.28 -10.54 -9.81
C LEU A 322 -33.39 -12.00 -9.34
N ASP A 323 -32.74 -12.32 -8.20
CA ASP A 323 -32.80 -13.63 -7.57
C ASP A 323 -32.42 -13.49 -6.08
N ALA A 324 -33.21 -14.15 -5.20
CA ALA A 324 -32.96 -14.11 -3.75
C ALA A 324 -31.57 -14.58 -3.33
N LYS A 325 -30.90 -15.43 -4.11
CA LYS A 325 -29.51 -15.87 -3.87
C LYS A 325 -28.49 -14.73 -3.94
N TYR A 326 -28.81 -13.61 -4.61
CA TYR A 326 -27.95 -12.41 -4.67
C TYR A 326 -28.29 -11.40 -3.57
N ASN A 327 -28.78 -11.87 -2.43
CA ASN A 327 -29.01 -11.04 -1.28
C ASN A 327 -27.64 -10.68 -0.64
N TYR A 328 -27.24 -9.41 -0.72
CA TYR A 328 -25.94 -8.94 -0.21
C TYR A 328 -25.66 -9.30 1.26
N ARG A 329 -26.68 -9.63 2.06
CA ARG A 329 -26.54 -10.04 3.47
C ARG A 329 -25.96 -11.43 3.64
N ASP A 330 -25.97 -12.23 2.58
CA ASP A 330 -25.43 -13.59 2.57
C ASP A 330 -23.95 -13.61 2.11
N TYR A 331 -23.39 -12.42 1.84
CA TYR A 331 -22.01 -12.20 1.43
C TYR A 331 -21.26 -11.37 2.46
N ASP A 332 -19.94 -11.57 2.54
CA ASP A 332 -19.07 -10.79 3.42
C ASP A 332 -18.88 -9.36 2.92
N LEU A 333 -18.83 -9.17 1.61
CA LEU A 333 -18.63 -7.87 0.93
C LEU A 333 -19.49 -7.82 -0.35
N TYR A 334 -19.74 -6.61 -0.85
CA TYR A 334 -20.33 -6.44 -2.18
C TYR A 334 -19.78 -5.20 -2.89
N ILE A 335 -19.75 -5.28 -4.22
CA ILE A 335 -19.24 -4.27 -5.15
C ILE A 335 -20.37 -3.88 -6.08
N VAL A 336 -20.55 -2.56 -6.30
CA VAL A 336 -21.42 -2.03 -7.36
C VAL A 336 -20.54 -1.30 -8.37
N CYS A 337 -20.53 -1.80 -9.59
CA CYS A 337 -19.68 -1.36 -10.69
C CYS A 337 -20.51 -0.70 -11.78
N PHE A 338 -20.09 0.46 -12.28
CA PHE A 338 -20.79 1.25 -13.29
C PHE A 338 -19.82 2.12 -14.09
N ASP A 339 -20.20 2.49 -15.32
CA ASP A 339 -19.44 3.45 -16.13
C ASP A 339 -19.36 4.80 -15.43
N SER A 340 -18.23 5.49 -15.58
CA SER A 340 -17.95 6.74 -14.86
C SER A 340 -19.07 7.76 -15.00
N ILE A 341 -19.73 8.07 -13.91
CA ILE A 341 -20.74 9.13 -13.81
C ILE A 341 -20.30 10.25 -12.85
N PHE A 342 -19.32 10.02 -12.00
CA PHE A 342 -18.72 11.01 -11.10
C PHE A 342 -17.32 11.35 -11.62
N ASP A 343 -16.98 12.63 -11.65
CA ASP A 343 -15.71 13.10 -12.23
C ASP A 343 -14.56 13.13 -11.25
N ASP A 344 -14.84 13.06 -9.93
CA ASP A 344 -13.89 13.31 -8.85
C ASP A 344 -13.28 12.03 -8.25
N TRP A 345 -13.78 10.83 -8.59
CA TRP A 345 -13.25 9.57 -8.08
C TRP A 345 -13.48 8.37 -9.02
N ALA A 346 -12.59 7.40 -8.99
CA ALA A 346 -12.67 6.14 -9.74
C ALA A 346 -13.15 4.95 -8.89
N GLY A 347 -12.81 4.94 -7.61
CA GLY A 347 -13.27 4.00 -6.62
C GLY A 347 -13.70 4.72 -5.34
N LYS A 348 -14.61 4.08 -4.59
CA LYS A 348 -15.05 4.56 -3.29
C LYS A 348 -15.37 3.37 -2.40
N ALA A 349 -14.92 3.37 -1.15
CA ALA A 349 -15.24 2.30 -0.23
C ALA A 349 -15.56 2.81 1.17
N ARG A 350 -16.33 2.00 1.91
CA ARG A 350 -16.60 2.24 3.32
C ARG A 350 -15.47 1.65 4.16
N VAL A 351 -14.86 2.46 5.02
CA VAL A 351 -13.74 2.03 5.84
C VAL A 351 -14.21 1.09 6.96
N GLY A 352 -13.65 -0.14 6.97
CA GLY A 352 -13.88 -1.15 8.00
C GLY A 352 -15.27 -1.79 7.97
N THR A 353 -16.00 -1.68 6.86
CA THR A 353 -17.32 -2.30 6.69
C THR A 353 -17.61 -2.61 5.23
N ILE A 354 -18.79 -3.17 4.95
CA ILE A 354 -19.20 -3.59 3.61
C ILE A 354 -19.63 -2.40 2.73
N GLY A 355 -19.37 -2.51 1.45
CA GLY A 355 -19.82 -1.58 0.41
C GLY A 355 -18.63 -0.92 -0.31
N LEU A 356 -18.61 -1.12 -1.62
CA LEU A 356 -17.60 -0.62 -2.53
C LEU A 356 -18.24 -0.21 -3.85
N TRP A 357 -17.85 0.96 -4.37
CA TRP A 357 -18.24 1.50 -5.65
C TRP A 357 -17.06 1.50 -6.61
N LEU A 358 -17.30 1.10 -7.86
CA LEU A 358 -16.35 1.26 -8.95
C LEU A 358 -16.98 2.17 -10.02
N ASN A 359 -16.45 3.36 -10.19
CA ASN A 359 -16.94 4.42 -11.07
C ASN A 359 -15.98 4.58 -12.25
N GLY A 360 -16.02 3.64 -13.20
CA GLY A 360 -15.10 3.62 -14.34
C GLY A 360 -13.67 3.18 -14.02
N GLY A 361 -13.31 3.04 -12.75
CA GLY A 361 -11.99 2.56 -12.30
C GLY A 361 -11.98 1.04 -12.12
N PHE A 362 -11.80 0.29 -13.19
CA PHE A 362 -11.93 -1.17 -13.19
C PHE A 362 -10.59 -1.89 -13.09
N SER A 363 -9.49 -1.17 -12.83
CA SER A 363 -8.18 -1.79 -12.68
C SER A 363 -8.12 -2.66 -11.41
N ASN A 364 -7.31 -3.70 -11.45
CA ASN A 364 -7.09 -4.57 -10.30
C ASN A 364 -6.66 -3.77 -9.07
N ASP A 365 -5.84 -2.75 -9.29
CA ASP A 365 -5.25 -1.94 -8.23
C ASP A 365 -6.29 -1.06 -7.55
N THR A 366 -7.24 -0.49 -8.31
CA THR A 366 -8.38 0.24 -7.73
C THR A 366 -9.21 -0.70 -6.85
N ILE A 367 -9.53 -1.91 -7.33
CA ILE A 367 -10.31 -2.88 -6.55
C ILE A 367 -9.56 -3.29 -5.29
N GLN A 368 -8.26 -3.56 -5.38
CA GLN A 368 -7.41 -3.93 -4.24
C GLN A 368 -7.29 -2.81 -3.22
N HIS A 369 -7.19 -1.57 -3.69
CA HIS A 369 -7.16 -0.36 -2.86
C HIS A 369 -8.48 -0.21 -2.08
N GLU A 370 -9.60 -0.23 -2.78
CA GLU A 370 -10.92 -0.07 -2.18
C GLU A 370 -11.26 -1.21 -1.19
N LEU A 371 -10.86 -2.45 -1.51
CA LEU A 371 -10.97 -3.56 -0.55
C LEU A 371 -10.09 -3.35 0.68
N GLY A 372 -8.92 -2.72 0.53
CA GLY A 372 -8.10 -2.28 1.67
C GLY A 372 -8.89 -1.38 2.63
N HIS A 373 -9.68 -0.44 2.11
CA HIS A 373 -10.59 0.37 2.92
C HIS A 373 -11.66 -0.46 3.61
N ASN A 374 -12.30 -1.39 2.91
CA ASN A 374 -13.27 -2.29 3.54
C ASN A 374 -12.66 -3.11 4.68
N LEU A 375 -11.40 -3.52 4.56
CA LEU A 375 -10.66 -4.21 5.62
C LEU A 375 -10.29 -3.30 6.80
N GLY A 376 -10.43 -1.98 6.68
CA GLY A 376 -10.22 -0.99 7.73
C GLY A 376 -8.97 -0.12 7.55
N LEU A 377 -8.31 -0.20 6.42
CA LEU A 377 -7.15 0.65 6.12
C LEU A 377 -7.58 2.05 5.66
N TYR A 378 -6.79 3.05 6.01
CA TYR A 378 -6.74 4.36 5.38
C TYR A 378 -5.53 4.42 4.45
N HIS A 379 -5.27 5.60 3.84
CA HIS A 379 -4.17 5.73 2.92
C HIS A 379 -2.80 5.52 3.57
N ALA A 380 -1.86 5.08 2.76
CA ALA A 380 -0.44 5.06 3.09
C ALA A 380 0.18 6.39 2.63
N ASN A 381 0.52 7.21 3.60
CA ASN A 381 0.98 8.58 3.41
C ASN A 381 2.49 8.68 3.59
N ALA A 382 3.08 9.83 3.27
CA ALA A 382 4.45 10.17 3.60
C ALA A 382 4.52 11.37 4.55
N TRP A 383 5.59 11.44 5.31
CA TRP A 383 5.97 12.65 6.06
C TRP A 383 6.91 13.49 5.22
N VAL A 384 6.55 14.76 5.04
CA VAL A 384 7.29 15.73 4.25
C VAL A 384 7.89 16.77 5.16
N PRO A 385 9.21 16.72 5.42
CA PRO A 385 9.88 17.79 6.14
C PRO A 385 9.81 19.11 5.37
N SER A 386 9.46 20.19 6.06
CA SER A 386 9.37 21.52 5.45
C SER A 386 10.72 22.22 5.31
N GLN A 387 11.75 21.77 6.02
CA GLN A 387 13.11 22.29 5.97
C GLN A 387 14.13 21.23 6.39
N GLY A 388 15.31 21.28 5.78
CA GLY A 388 16.52 20.58 6.20
C GLY A 388 16.59 19.11 5.79
N ASP A 389 17.69 18.49 6.19
CA ASP A 389 18.08 17.14 5.79
C ASP A 389 17.58 16.06 6.75
N SER A 390 16.65 16.39 7.64
CA SER A 390 16.14 15.43 8.64
C SER A 390 14.83 14.81 8.22
N PRO A 391 14.74 13.48 8.07
CA PRO A 391 13.53 12.74 7.74
C PRO A 391 12.37 12.97 8.73
N ILE A 392 12.65 13.49 9.91
CA ILE A 392 11.70 13.68 11.02
C ILE A 392 11.60 15.13 11.49
N GLY A 393 12.09 16.07 10.68
CA GLY A 393 11.98 17.52 10.91
C GLY A 393 10.52 17.97 11.00
N ALA A 394 10.33 19.27 11.29
CA ALA A 394 9.00 19.89 11.18
C ALA A 394 8.51 19.75 9.73
N GLY A 395 7.24 19.41 9.56
CA GLY A 395 6.69 19.11 8.23
C GLY A 395 5.21 18.82 8.28
N GLU A 396 4.68 18.32 7.18
CA GLU A 396 3.28 17.95 7.02
C GLU A 396 3.17 16.53 6.43
N HIS A 397 2.01 15.91 6.54
CA HIS A 397 1.75 14.65 5.86
C HIS A 397 1.30 14.91 4.42
N GLU A 398 1.79 14.12 3.51
CA GLU A 398 1.33 14.04 2.13
C GLU A 398 0.44 12.81 1.99
N GLU A 399 -0.83 13.04 1.67
CA GLU A 399 -1.78 11.96 1.43
C GLU A 399 -1.39 11.18 0.17
N TYR A 400 -1.45 9.84 0.22
CA TYR A 400 -0.91 8.92 -0.80
C TYR A 400 0.61 8.98 -1.01
N GLY A 401 1.35 9.69 -0.19
CA GLY A 401 2.78 9.90 -0.39
C GLY A 401 3.66 8.65 -0.29
N ASP A 402 3.10 7.47 0.08
CA ASP A 402 3.84 6.20 0.06
C ASP A 402 3.74 5.53 -1.31
N PRO A 403 4.80 5.59 -2.13
CA PRO A 403 4.80 5.04 -3.48
C PRO A 403 4.94 3.52 -3.54
N TYR A 404 5.17 2.88 -2.41
CA TYR A 404 5.45 1.45 -2.33
C TYR A 404 4.27 0.65 -1.77
N ASP A 405 3.20 1.33 -1.36
CA ASP A 405 2.02 0.72 -0.76
C ASP A 405 0.81 0.86 -1.68
N ASN A 406 -0.01 -0.18 -1.80
CA ASN A 406 -1.22 -0.12 -2.61
C ASN A 406 -2.28 0.84 -2.04
N MET A 407 -2.19 1.20 -0.74
CA MET A 407 -3.00 2.27 -0.16
C MET A 407 -2.38 3.66 -0.33
N GLY A 408 -1.25 3.78 -1.02
CA GLY A 408 -0.54 5.00 -1.33
C GLY A 408 -0.63 5.37 -2.81
N ASN A 409 0.39 6.08 -3.31
CA ASN A 409 0.47 6.47 -4.70
C ASN A 409 0.91 5.27 -5.53
N TYR A 410 -0.04 4.74 -6.28
CA TYR A 410 0.00 3.57 -7.12
C TYR A 410 1.41 3.16 -7.62
N SER A 411 1.78 1.94 -7.28
CA SER A 411 2.90 1.22 -7.90
C SER A 411 2.43 -0.16 -8.32
N PRO A 412 2.73 -0.63 -9.53
CA PRO A 412 2.39 -1.99 -9.98
C PRO A 412 3.01 -3.10 -9.11
N TYR A 413 3.91 -2.74 -8.21
CA TYR A 413 4.55 -3.62 -7.22
C TYR A 413 4.09 -3.33 -5.78
N GLY A 414 2.98 -2.60 -5.60
CA GLY A 414 2.47 -2.21 -4.29
C GLY A 414 2.12 -3.41 -3.42
N HIS A 415 2.70 -3.45 -2.24
CA HIS A 415 2.35 -4.37 -1.17
C HIS A 415 1.93 -3.55 0.04
N PHE A 416 0.96 -4.00 0.82
CA PHE A 416 0.68 -3.34 2.09
C PHE A 416 1.92 -3.36 2.99
N ASN A 417 2.21 -2.26 3.63
CA ASN A 417 3.38 -2.12 4.49
C ASN A 417 3.27 -2.96 5.78
N VAL A 418 4.38 -3.12 6.49
CA VAL A 418 4.45 -3.96 7.70
C VAL A 418 3.49 -3.52 8.81
N TYR A 419 3.24 -2.20 8.93
CA TYR A 419 2.31 -1.67 9.92
C TYR A 419 0.88 -2.06 9.57
N PHE A 420 0.46 -1.90 8.32
CA PHE A 420 -0.85 -2.33 7.83
C PHE A 420 -1.05 -3.83 7.94
N LYS A 421 -0.07 -4.63 7.52
CA LYS A 421 -0.14 -6.09 7.65
C LYS A 421 -0.24 -6.56 9.09
N ASN A 422 0.43 -5.88 10.03
CA ASN A 422 0.26 -6.18 11.45
C ASN A 422 -1.12 -5.75 11.96
N TYR A 423 -1.62 -4.60 11.53
CA TYR A 423 -2.97 -4.13 11.84
C TYR A 423 -4.04 -5.12 11.37
N LEU A 424 -3.91 -5.65 10.17
CA LEU A 424 -4.78 -6.66 9.57
C LEU A 424 -4.56 -8.09 10.12
N TRP A 425 -3.66 -8.30 11.09
CA TRP A 425 -3.29 -9.61 11.65
C TRP A 425 -2.59 -10.55 10.67
N TRP A 426 -2.21 -10.07 9.52
CA TRP A 426 -1.46 -10.86 8.56
C TRP A 426 -0.03 -11.11 9.03
N ILE A 427 0.62 -10.11 9.62
CA ILE A 427 1.85 -10.28 10.41
C ILE A 427 1.47 -10.37 11.89
N PRO A 428 1.68 -11.51 12.56
CA PRO A 428 1.39 -11.67 13.99
C PRO A 428 2.36 -10.85 14.84
N ASP A 429 1.91 -10.42 16.02
CA ASP A 429 2.76 -9.65 16.95
C ASP A 429 4.06 -10.36 17.30
N ALA A 430 4.08 -11.71 17.30
CA ALA A 430 5.29 -12.50 17.53
C ALA A 430 6.37 -12.28 16.44
N SER A 431 5.96 -11.83 15.24
CA SER A 431 6.88 -11.47 14.14
C SER A 431 7.23 -9.98 14.12
N VAL A 432 6.72 -9.19 15.07
CA VAL A 432 7.07 -7.78 15.26
C VAL A 432 7.94 -7.64 16.50
N LYS A 433 9.20 -7.32 16.33
CA LYS A 433 10.14 -7.15 17.43
C LYS A 433 10.05 -5.74 18.01
N SER A 434 9.47 -5.61 19.20
CA SER A 434 9.59 -4.38 19.98
C SER A 434 11.03 -4.22 20.50
N VAL A 435 11.65 -3.10 20.10
CA VAL A 435 13.05 -2.80 20.43
C VAL A 435 13.09 -1.70 21.50
N SER A 436 13.73 -1.99 22.63
CA SER A 436 13.88 -1.05 23.75
C SER A 436 15.30 -0.98 24.30
N ARG A 437 16.25 -1.66 23.68
CA ARG A 437 17.67 -1.71 24.08
C ARG A 437 18.58 -1.79 22.85
N THR A 438 19.81 -1.35 23.03
CA THR A 438 20.88 -1.50 22.03
C THR A 438 21.07 -2.96 21.65
N GLY A 439 21.19 -3.23 20.35
CA GLY A 439 21.36 -4.57 19.81
C GLY A 439 21.36 -4.60 18.28
N THR A 440 21.65 -5.77 17.73
CA THR A 440 21.52 -6.05 16.30
C THR A 440 20.34 -6.99 16.11
N TYR A 441 19.43 -6.66 15.21
CA TYR A 441 18.16 -7.36 15.04
C TYR A 441 17.97 -7.73 13.58
N ARG A 442 17.83 -9.00 13.29
CA ARG A 442 17.55 -9.49 11.94
C ARG A 442 16.09 -9.30 11.56
N VAL A 443 15.84 -8.61 10.46
CA VAL A 443 14.52 -8.37 9.87
C VAL A 443 14.46 -9.07 8.52
N LYS A 444 13.44 -9.87 8.30
CA LYS A 444 13.21 -10.59 7.05
C LYS A 444 12.23 -9.84 6.15
N ALA A 445 12.36 -10.02 4.85
CA ALA A 445 11.41 -9.46 3.89
C ALA A 445 9.97 -9.88 4.22
N HIS A 446 9.03 -8.96 3.95
CA HIS A 446 7.61 -9.15 4.30
C HIS A 446 6.68 -9.17 3.08
N ASP A 447 7.19 -9.01 1.89
CA ASP A 447 6.44 -8.77 0.66
C ASP A 447 6.34 -9.99 -0.27
N HIS A 448 6.36 -11.18 0.28
CA HIS A 448 6.13 -12.41 -0.44
C HIS A 448 5.40 -13.44 0.43
N ARG A 449 4.50 -14.22 -0.20
CA ARG A 449 3.70 -15.25 0.46
C ARG A 449 4.53 -16.28 1.22
N GLU A 450 5.66 -16.68 0.66
CA GLU A 450 6.58 -17.67 1.21
C GLU A 450 7.67 -17.08 2.10
N SER A 451 7.59 -15.80 2.42
CA SER A 451 8.57 -15.16 3.31
C SER A 451 8.78 -15.98 4.58
N SER A 452 10.03 -16.25 4.87
CA SER A 452 10.43 -17.17 5.94
C SER A 452 9.91 -16.75 7.32
N ILE A 453 9.63 -17.71 8.20
CA ILE A 453 9.23 -17.48 9.59
C ILE A 453 10.30 -16.66 10.31
N GLY A 454 9.89 -15.68 11.14
CA GLY A 454 10.79 -14.86 11.95
C GLY A 454 10.30 -13.42 12.10
N VAL A 455 11.21 -12.54 12.51
CA VAL A 455 10.93 -11.11 12.68
C VAL A 455 10.82 -10.46 11.29
N ARG A 456 9.67 -9.84 11.03
CA ARG A 456 9.36 -9.14 9.77
C ARG A 456 9.30 -7.63 9.92
N ALA A 457 9.25 -7.15 11.16
CA ALA A 457 9.29 -5.73 11.45
C ALA A 457 9.99 -5.46 12.77
N LEU A 458 10.68 -4.32 12.87
CA LEU A 458 11.03 -3.73 14.16
C LEU A 458 10.02 -2.64 14.50
N LYS A 459 9.72 -2.55 15.79
CA LYS A 459 8.92 -1.49 16.37
C LYS A 459 9.71 -0.79 17.47
N ILE A 460 9.98 0.52 17.27
CA ILE A 460 10.81 1.34 18.15
C ILE A 460 9.97 2.52 18.64
N GLY A 461 9.90 2.74 19.95
CA GLY A 461 9.06 3.80 20.52
C GLY A 461 9.52 5.20 20.14
N LYS A 462 8.65 6.01 19.51
CA LYS A 462 8.91 7.42 19.17
C LYS A 462 8.37 8.37 20.25
N ASN A 463 7.08 8.33 20.53
CA ASN A 463 6.40 9.20 21.52
C ASN A 463 5.16 8.52 22.10
N SER A 464 4.28 9.25 22.77
CA SER A 464 3.06 8.69 23.35
C SER A 464 2.07 8.17 22.31
N GLY A 465 2.06 8.71 21.08
CA GLY A 465 1.11 8.38 20.03
C GLY A 465 1.64 7.50 18.90
N ARG A 466 2.97 7.48 18.67
CA ARG A 466 3.57 6.83 17.50
C ARG A 466 4.78 5.98 17.84
N ASP A 467 5.03 4.96 17.00
CA ASP A 467 6.23 4.14 16.97
C ASP A 467 6.88 4.25 15.59
N TYR A 468 8.20 4.06 15.51
CA TYR A 468 8.89 3.74 14.26
C TYR A 468 8.65 2.28 13.91
N TRP A 469 8.37 2.03 12.65
CA TRP A 469 8.27 0.71 12.07
C TRP A 469 9.31 0.55 10.99
N VAL A 470 10.12 -0.48 11.08
CA VAL A 470 11.14 -0.82 10.09
C VAL A 470 10.72 -2.11 9.40
N GLY A 471 10.57 -2.07 8.10
CA GLY A 471 10.24 -3.21 7.26
C GLY A 471 11.26 -3.40 6.14
N VAL A 472 11.41 -4.63 5.67
CA VAL A 472 12.29 -5.00 4.56
C VAL A 472 11.46 -5.60 3.43
N ARG A 473 11.72 -5.18 2.19
CA ARG A 473 11.09 -5.68 0.96
C ARG A 473 12.13 -6.28 0.02
N HIS A 474 11.81 -7.38 -0.64
CA HIS A 474 12.74 -8.04 -1.57
C HIS A 474 12.61 -7.55 -3.02
N TRP A 475 11.43 -7.04 -3.41
CA TRP A 475 11.17 -6.58 -4.77
C TRP A 475 11.81 -5.22 -5.12
N LEU A 476 12.25 -4.47 -4.12
CA LEU A 476 12.77 -3.12 -4.28
C LEU A 476 14.30 -3.13 -4.19
N VAL A 477 14.97 -3.74 -5.16
CA VAL A 477 16.44 -3.83 -5.19
C VAL A 477 17.06 -2.43 -5.06
N GLY A 478 17.94 -2.25 -4.08
CA GLY A 478 18.53 -0.96 -3.72
C GLY A 478 17.64 -0.08 -2.82
N ASN A 479 16.37 -0.42 -2.64
CA ASN A 479 15.41 0.32 -1.82
C ASN A 479 14.63 -0.58 -0.88
N GLU A 480 15.31 -1.54 -0.24
CA GLU A 480 14.63 -2.60 0.52
C GLU A 480 14.14 -2.17 1.90
N ILE A 481 14.76 -1.16 2.53
CA ILE A 481 14.58 -0.87 3.95
C ILE A 481 13.75 0.39 4.13
N MET A 482 12.52 0.21 4.61
CA MET A 482 11.56 1.30 4.80
C MET A 482 11.34 1.61 6.28
N LEU A 483 11.43 2.89 6.63
CA LEU A 483 11.06 3.41 7.93
C LEU A 483 9.73 4.16 7.85
N ARG A 484 8.87 3.96 8.82
CA ARG A 484 7.55 4.59 8.91
C ARG A 484 7.23 5.01 10.34
N TRP A 485 6.40 6.04 10.46
CA TRP A 485 5.62 6.23 11.67
C TRP A 485 4.32 5.45 11.58
N GLY A 486 4.02 4.70 12.62
CA GLY A 486 2.74 4.04 12.81
C GLY A 486 2.13 4.47 14.14
N LEU A 487 0.81 4.51 14.22
CA LEU A 487 0.11 4.80 15.47
C LEU A 487 0.32 3.67 16.48
N LYS A 488 0.38 4.01 17.77
CA LYS A 488 0.44 3.00 18.84
C LYS A 488 -0.85 2.20 18.93
N SER A 489 -0.73 0.94 19.34
CA SER A 489 -1.89 0.07 19.58
C SER A 489 -2.91 0.74 20.51
N GLY A 490 -4.17 0.72 20.11
CA GLY A 490 -5.26 1.41 20.81
C GLY A 490 -5.65 2.75 20.20
N SER A 491 -4.88 3.26 19.25
CA SER A 491 -5.30 4.33 18.37
C SER A 491 -5.97 3.72 17.15
N SER A 492 -7.13 4.22 16.75
CA SER A 492 -7.75 3.84 15.48
C SER A 492 -6.90 4.37 14.32
N MET A 493 -6.92 3.69 13.19
CA MET A 493 -6.30 4.20 11.98
C MET A 493 -7.01 5.48 11.55
N SER A 494 -6.24 6.54 11.38
CA SER A 494 -6.68 7.78 10.75
C SER A 494 -5.96 7.93 9.41
N GLY A 495 -6.29 8.95 8.65
CA GLY A 495 -5.52 9.35 7.47
C GLY A 495 -4.01 9.43 7.73
N ASP A 496 -3.57 9.67 8.97
CA ASP A 496 -2.17 9.71 9.40
C ASP A 496 -1.64 8.39 9.97
N GLY A 497 -2.34 7.28 9.77
CA GLY A 497 -2.02 5.99 10.40
C GLY A 497 -0.66 5.43 10.04
N SER A 498 -0.25 5.58 8.78
CA SER A 498 1.06 5.15 8.25
C SER A 498 1.69 6.31 7.49
N LEU A 499 2.86 6.76 7.93
CA LEU A 499 3.63 7.82 7.27
C LEU A 499 5.01 7.27 6.91
N LEU A 500 5.29 7.11 5.63
CA LEU A 500 6.63 6.79 5.13
C LEU A 500 7.55 7.95 5.45
N LEU A 501 8.76 7.64 5.91
CA LEU A 501 9.82 8.62 6.14
C LEU A 501 10.80 8.57 4.97
N ASP A 502 11.08 9.71 4.38
CA ASP A 502 12.11 9.85 3.36
C ASP A 502 13.48 9.90 4.03
N MET A 503 14.33 8.90 3.79
CA MET A 503 15.67 8.82 4.37
C MET A 503 16.71 9.66 3.62
N THR A 504 16.32 10.22 2.48
CA THR A 504 17.16 11.08 1.61
C THR A 504 16.43 12.38 1.25
N PRO A 505 15.93 13.15 2.24
CA PRO A 505 15.08 14.32 1.99
C PRO A 505 15.77 15.41 1.17
N GLU A 506 17.09 15.42 1.13
CA GLU A 506 17.91 16.34 0.33
C GLU A 506 17.83 16.07 -1.19
N THR A 507 17.48 14.85 -1.59
CA THR A 507 17.35 14.47 -3.00
C THR A 507 15.91 14.61 -3.50
N ARG A 508 15.02 15.04 -2.64
CA ARG A 508 13.61 15.19 -2.96
C ARG A 508 13.41 16.13 -4.14
N ARG A 509 13.14 15.57 -5.30
CA ARG A 509 12.65 16.30 -6.46
C ARG A 509 11.14 16.31 -6.45
N GLU A 510 10.53 17.41 -6.89
CA GLU A 510 9.10 17.42 -7.21
C GLU A 510 8.79 16.19 -8.06
N PHE A 511 7.74 15.46 -7.71
CA PHE A 511 7.40 14.17 -8.31
C PHE A 511 7.35 14.24 -9.84
N GLU A 512 8.45 13.94 -10.49
CA GLU A 512 8.47 13.52 -11.89
C GLU A 512 8.30 11.99 -11.88
N GLU A 513 7.27 11.48 -12.54
CA GLU A 513 6.91 10.05 -12.61
C GLU A 513 8.04 9.14 -13.13
N SER A 514 9.13 9.72 -13.63
CA SER A 514 10.26 9.03 -14.28
C SER A 514 11.51 8.84 -13.42
N GLN A 515 11.57 9.34 -12.17
CA GLN A 515 12.78 9.24 -11.35
C GLN A 515 12.74 8.08 -10.34
N PRO A 516 13.86 7.39 -10.11
CA PRO A 516 13.94 6.35 -9.07
C PRO A 516 13.65 6.99 -7.70
N ARG A 517 12.76 6.34 -6.96
CA ARG A 517 12.36 6.75 -5.61
C ARG A 517 13.39 6.19 -4.63
N ASP A 518 13.99 7.04 -3.82
CA ASP A 518 15.13 6.73 -2.96
C ASP A 518 14.85 6.88 -1.45
N HIS A 519 13.57 6.73 -1.05
CA HIS A 519 13.12 6.91 0.34
C HIS A 519 13.70 5.89 1.34
N SER A 520 14.48 4.92 0.87
CA SER A 520 14.95 3.83 1.73
C SER A 520 16.18 4.21 2.55
N LEU A 521 16.32 3.57 3.70
CA LEU A 521 17.55 3.63 4.48
C LEU A 521 18.61 2.74 3.83
N GLN A 522 19.64 3.35 3.26
CA GLN A 522 20.71 2.66 2.55
C GLN A 522 21.62 1.88 3.51
N MET A 523 22.23 0.79 3.03
CA MET A 523 23.17 -0.01 3.80
C MET A 523 24.32 0.86 4.35
N GLY A 524 24.60 0.72 5.64
CA GLY A 524 25.65 1.51 6.33
C GLY A 524 25.26 2.94 6.68
N LYS A 525 24.14 3.48 6.18
CA LYS A 525 23.65 4.80 6.57
C LYS A 525 22.86 4.74 7.84
N THR A 526 22.92 5.78 8.64
CA THR A 526 22.27 5.81 9.96
C THR A 526 21.13 6.80 10.00
N PHE A 527 19.92 6.31 10.29
CA PHE A 527 18.83 7.15 10.75
C PHE A 527 19.01 7.47 12.24
N HIS A 528 18.87 8.74 12.62
CA HIS A 528 19.02 9.21 14.00
C HIS A 528 17.84 10.07 14.45
N ASP A 529 17.25 9.74 15.61
CA ASP A 529 16.29 10.60 16.34
C ASP A 529 16.96 11.09 17.64
N SER A 530 17.45 12.32 17.64
CA SER A 530 18.09 12.95 18.79
C SER A 530 17.13 13.10 19.99
N SER A 531 15.84 13.35 19.73
CA SER A 531 14.81 13.48 20.77
C SER A 531 14.57 12.19 21.55
N ARG A 532 14.74 11.03 20.90
CA ARG A 532 14.63 9.69 21.47
C ARG A 532 15.98 9.08 21.79
N ARG A 533 17.06 9.72 21.36
CA ARG A 533 18.43 9.25 21.49
C ARG A 533 18.55 7.82 20.95
N VAL A 534 18.04 7.59 19.74
CA VAL A 534 18.05 6.29 19.06
C VAL A 534 18.61 6.43 17.65
N SER A 535 19.54 5.53 17.32
CA SER A 535 20.09 5.38 15.97
C SER A 535 19.68 4.02 15.40
N VAL A 536 19.45 3.96 14.10
CA VAL A 536 19.11 2.74 13.36
C VAL A 536 19.98 2.67 12.12
N THR A 537 20.79 1.62 11.99
CA THR A 537 21.72 1.44 10.87
C THR A 537 21.60 0.03 10.32
N PRO A 538 21.33 -0.19 9.03
CA PRO A 538 21.44 -1.50 8.40
C PRO A 538 22.92 -1.83 8.21
N VAL A 539 23.35 -2.98 8.75
CA VAL A 539 24.78 -3.31 8.88
C VAL A 539 25.19 -4.59 8.14
N ALA A 540 24.24 -5.40 7.76
CA ALA A 540 24.46 -6.58 6.92
C ALA A 540 23.16 -6.99 6.23
N ARG A 541 23.25 -7.56 5.05
CA ARG A 541 22.13 -8.21 4.35
C ARG A 541 22.56 -9.60 3.85
N GLY A 542 21.58 -10.41 3.54
CA GLY A 542 21.79 -11.70 2.91
C GLY A 542 20.50 -12.42 2.61
N GLY A 543 20.60 -13.55 1.97
CA GLY A 543 19.47 -14.28 1.39
C GLY A 543 18.96 -13.62 0.12
N ASP A 544 18.44 -14.43 -0.81
CA ASP A 544 17.98 -13.97 -2.12
C ASP A 544 16.47 -14.02 -2.20
N GLY A 545 15.88 -13.14 -3.01
CA GLY A 545 14.45 -13.07 -3.26
C GLY A 545 13.65 -12.97 -1.94
N HIS A 546 12.61 -13.77 -1.80
CA HIS A 546 11.72 -13.79 -0.63
C HIS A 546 12.40 -14.20 0.70
N LYS A 547 13.65 -14.68 0.66
CA LYS A 547 14.46 -15.02 1.84
C LYS A 547 15.35 -13.88 2.30
N LEU A 548 15.33 -12.75 1.62
CA LEU A 548 16.08 -11.55 1.99
C LEU A 548 15.89 -11.23 3.48
N TRP A 549 16.99 -10.92 4.12
CA TRP A 549 17.02 -10.38 5.48
C TRP A 549 18.06 -9.26 5.56
N VAL A 550 17.83 -8.37 6.51
CA VAL A 550 18.75 -7.29 6.86
C VAL A 550 18.97 -7.30 8.38
N ASP A 551 20.22 -7.19 8.80
CA ASP A 551 20.58 -6.96 10.18
C ASP A 551 20.60 -5.46 10.47
N MET A 552 19.70 -5.04 11.36
CA MET A 552 19.54 -3.66 11.79
C MET A 552 20.24 -3.45 13.13
N ARG A 553 21.28 -2.63 13.16
CA ARG A 553 21.88 -2.16 14.40
C ARG A 553 21.02 -1.05 14.98
N VAL A 554 20.49 -1.22 16.18
CA VAL A 554 19.77 -0.18 16.92
C VAL A 554 20.59 0.19 18.15
N VAL A 555 20.91 1.47 18.31
CA VAL A 555 21.68 1.99 19.43
C VAL A 555 20.87 3.05 20.18
N TYR A 556 20.71 2.86 21.48
CA TYR A 556 20.15 3.87 22.39
C TYR A 556 21.29 4.63 23.05
N GLY A 557 21.32 5.93 22.95
CA GLY A 557 22.31 6.84 23.48
C GLY A 557 22.36 8.13 22.68
N SER A 558 23.02 9.18 23.18
CA SER A 558 23.26 10.40 22.40
C SER A 558 24.27 10.12 21.27
N ALA A 559 24.04 10.69 20.10
CA ALA A 559 25.02 10.67 19.01
C ALA A 559 25.95 11.90 19.05
N ASP A 560 25.66 12.89 19.91
CA ASP A 560 26.31 14.21 19.90
C ASP A 560 27.85 14.14 20.21
N SER A 561 28.28 13.07 20.84
CA SER A 561 29.70 12.84 21.17
C SER A 561 30.31 11.66 20.41
N ASN A 562 29.59 11.13 19.41
CA ASN A 562 30.09 10.01 18.62
C ASN A 562 31.28 10.42 17.76
N ARG A 563 32.36 9.64 17.82
CA ARG A 563 33.54 9.80 17.00
C ARG A 563 33.59 8.70 15.95
N SER A 564 33.94 9.11 14.72
CA SER A 564 34.05 8.12 13.62
C SER A 564 35.15 7.09 13.90
N PRO A 565 34.93 5.85 13.47
CA PRO A 565 35.90 4.79 13.56
C PRO A 565 37.10 5.01 12.63
N SER A 566 38.08 4.15 12.73
CA SER A 566 39.14 3.97 11.72
C SER A 566 39.06 2.56 11.16
N VAL A 567 39.45 2.36 9.91
CA VAL A 567 39.48 1.05 9.25
C VAL A 567 40.71 0.93 8.35
N SER A 568 41.25 -0.26 8.26
CA SER A 568 42.32 -0.64 7.33
C SER A 568 42.05 -2.02 6.78
N ILE A 569 42.47 -2.26 5.56
CA ILE A 569 42.43 -3.60 4.95
C ILE A 569 43.79 -4.25 5.15
N ASP A 570 43.83 -5.50 5.62
CA ASP A 570 45.03 -6.22 5.89
C ASP A 570 45.75 -6.53 4.57
N GLY A 571 47.01 -6.10 4.42
CA GLY A 571 47.83 -6.20 3.21
C GLY A 571 47.94 -4.92 2.42
N SER A 572 49.05 -4.76 1.66
CA SER A 572 49.33 -3.58 0.85
C SER A 572 48.84 -3.71 -0.61
N SER A 573 48.69 -4.94 -1.09
CA SER A 573 48.10 -5.34 -2.36
C SER A 573 47.66 -6.78 -2.27
N VAL A 574 46.64 -7.17 -3.03
CA VAL A 574 46.16 -8.55 -3.10
C VAL A 574 46.17 -8.95 -4.58
N GLU A 575 46.72 -10.12 -4.85
CA GLU A 575 46.65 -10.76 -6.14
C GLU A 575 45.49 -11.76 -6.11
N GLY A 576 44.56 -11.62 -7.03
CA GLY A 576 43.49 -12.57 -7.27
C GLY A 576 43.69 -13.28 -8.60
N LYS A 577 43.12 -14.45 -8.75
CA LYS A 577 43.11 -15.13 -10.06
C LYS A 577 41.66 -15.26 -10.55
N VAL A 578 41.47 -15.13 -11.86
CA VAL A 578 40.15 -15.34 -12.48
C VAL A 578 39.63 -16.73 -12.09
N GLY A 579 38.39 -16.77 -11.57
CA GLY A 579 37.71 -18.01 -11.17
C GLY A 579 38.14 -18.60 -9.81
N GLU A 580 39.15 -18.03 -9.15
CA GLU A 580 39.59 -18.48 -7.83
C GLU A 580 39.13 -17.53 -6.70
N PRO A 581 38.58 -18.05 -5.58
CA PRO A 581 38.20 -17.21 -4.46
C PRO A 581 39.44 -16.70 -3.72
N PHE A 582 39.48 -15.41 -3.41
CA PHE A 582 40.47 -14.78 -2.55
C PHE A 582 39.79 -14.18 -1.31
N ARG A 583 40.59 -14.00 -0.26
CA ARG A 583 40.10 -13.59 1.06
C ARG A 583 40.64 -12.24 1.44
N LEU A 584 39.78 -11.37 1.94
CA LEU A 584 40.12 -10.05 2.50
C LEU A 584 39.67 -9.97 3.95
N THR A 585 40.48 -9.29 4.76
CA THR A 585 40.22 -9.03 6.16
C THR A 585 40.41 -7.54 6.45
N ALA A 586 39.51 -6.95 7.23
CA ALA A 586 39.65 -5.57 7.70
C ALA A 586 39.99 -5.55 9.19
N SER A 587 40.76 -4.58 9.58
CA SER A 587 41.02 -4.21 10.95
C SER A 587 40.51 -2.79 11.20
N GLY A 588 39.85 -2.58 12.33
CA GLY A 588 39.25 -1.28 12.66
C GLY A 588 39.27 -1.01 14.16
N PHE A 589 39.25 0.26 14.50
CA PHE A 589 39.18 0.73 15.88
C PHE A 589 38.16 1.88 15.98
N ASP A 590 37.34 1.81 17.00
CA ASP A 590 36.38 2.84 17.35
C ASP A 590 36.81 3.55 18.63
N PRO A 591 36.95 4.91 18.63
CA PRO A 591 37.37 5.68 19.81
C PRO A 591 36.38 5.61 20.99
N ASP A 592 35.11 5.31 20.74
CA ASP A 592 34.05 5.19 21.73
C ASP A 592 33.77 3.73 22.13
N SER A 593 34.55 2.80 21.57
CA SER A 593 34.45 1.35 21.76
C SER A 593 33.12 0.77 21.26
N ASP A 594 32.54 1.39 20.26
CA ASP A 594 31.35 0.89 19.58
C ASP A 594 31.68 -0.33 18.70
N ALA A 595 30.70 -1.17 18.49
CA ALA A 595 30.84 -2.35 17.65
C ALA A 595 30.93 -1.93 16.18
N LEU A 596 31.99 -2.37 15.51
CA LEU A 596 32.21 -2.09 14.09
C LEU A 596 31.58 -3.17 13.19
N PHE A 597 30.96 -2.72 12.11
CA PHE A 597 30.39 -3.55 11.04
C PHE A 597 31.04 -3.14 9.72
N HIS A 598 31.43 -4.13 8.92
CA HIS A 598 32.19 -3.93 7.71
C HIS A 598 31.36 -4.29 6.48
N ILE A 599 31.32 -3.38 5.51
CA ILE A 599 30.63 -3.49 4.22
C ILE A 599 31.68 -3.41 3.12
N TRP A 600 31.69 -4.39 2.23
CA TRP A 600 32.69 -4.50 1.18
C TRP A 600 32.08 -4.35 -0.20
N GLU A 601 32.69 -3.56 -1.04
CA GLU A 601 32.39 -3.39 -2.46
C GLU A 601 33.65 -3.78 -3.26
N PHE A 602 33.47 -4.65 -4.26
CA PHE A 602 34.60 -5.27 -4.93
C PHE A 602 35.03 -4.58 -6.24
N GLY A 603 34.30 -3.55 -6.67
CA GLY A 603 34.62 -2.74 -7.84
C GLY A 603 34.31 -3.38 -9.20
N ASP A 604 33.71 -4.58 -9.22
CA ASP A 604 33.29 -5.32 -10.42
C ASP A 604 31.77 -5.27 -10.65
N GLY A 605 31.05 -4.52 -9.82
CA GLY A 605 29.59 -4.42 -9.90
C GLY A 605 28.84 -5.58 -9.23
N SER A 606 29.53 -6.51 -8.59
CA SER A 606 28.93 -7.57 -7.79
C SER A 606 28.30 -7.03 -6.51
N ASP A 607 27.43 -7.84 -5.89
CA ASP A 607 26.81 -7.51 -4.62
C ASP A 607 27.83 -7.29 -3.51
N ALA A 608 27.53 -6.33 -2.61
CA ALA A 608 28.35 -6.06 -1.43
C ALA A 608 28.42 -7.28 -0.49
N ALA A 609 29.56 -7.50 0.14
CA ALA A 609 29.73 -8.51 1.20
C ALA A 609 29.82 -7.86 2.57
N TYR A 610 29.53 -8.64 3.63
CA TYR A 610 29.41 -8.14 5.00
C TYR A 610 30.24 -8.97 5.98
N GLY A 611 30.92 -8.28 6.88
CA GLY A 611 31.70 -8.90 7.94
C GLY A 611 33.17 -8.50 7.91
N ARG A 612 33.87 -8.81 9.03
CA ARG A 612 35.30 -8.46 9.16
C ARG A 612 36.18 -9.14 8.11
N THR A 613 35.81 -10.35 7.74
CA THR A 613 36.51 -11.14 6.73
C THR A 613 35.52 -11.62 5.71
N VAL A 614 35.84 -11.42 4.44
CA VAL A 614 35.02 -11.80 3.29
C VAL A 614 35.83 -12.62 2.27
N SER A 615 35.13 -13.36 1.42
CA SER A 615 35.72 -14.02 0.26
C SER A 615 35.03 -13.52 -0.99
N HIS A 616 35.76 -13.30 -2.07
CA HIS A 616 35.24 -12.89 -3.36
C HIS A 616 35.94 -13.62 -4.49
N THR A 617 35.29 -13.75 -5.65
CA THR A 617 35.84 -14.36 -6.87
C THR A 617 35.54 -13.45 -8.05
N TYR A 618 36.59 -13.03 -8.73
CA TYR A 618 36.43 -12.34 -10.01
C TYR A 618 36.34 -13.37 -11.15
N PHE A 619 35.31 -13.29 -11.93
CA PHE A 619 35.09 -14.20 -13.08
C PHE A 619 35.59 -13.61 -14.40
N ILE A 620 35.89 -12.31 -14.44
CA ILE A 620 36.38 -11.55 -15.59
C ILE A 620 37.46 -10.57 -15.13
N GLY A 621 38.19 -9.98 -16.08
CA GLY A 621 39.12 -8.88 -15.81
C GLY A 621 40.55 -9.34 -15.63
N ALA A 622 41.00 -10.41 -16.30
CA ALA A 622 42.42 -10.78 -16.33
C ALA A 622 43.28 -9.60 -16.76
N GLY A 623 44.32 -9.29 -15.97
CA GLY A 623 45.17 -8.12 -16.17
C GLY A 623 44.62 -6.79 -15.67
N SER A 624 43.38 -6.79 -15.07
CA SER A 624 42.73 -5.59 -14.53
C SER A 624 43.00 -5.43 -13.03
N ALA A 625 42.95 -4.20 -12.57
CA ALA A 625 42.99 -3.85 -11.15
C ALA A 625 41.59 -3.39 -10.72
N PHE A 626 41.01 -4.05 -9.74
CA PHE A 626 39.75 -3.65 -9.13
C PHE A 626 40.01 -2.88 -7.83
N SER A 627 39.24 -1.81 -7.64
CA SER A 627 39.28 -1.02 -6.43
C SER A 627 38.30 -1.60 -5.40
N VAL A 628 38.83 -2.37 -4.45
CA VAL A 628 38.00 -2.94 -3.38
C VAL A 628 37.95 -1.97 -2.21
N THR A 629 36.73 -1.67 -1.79
CA THR A 629 36.48 -0.72 -0.72
C THR A 629 35.85 -1.44 0.47
N CYS A 630 36.39 -1.17 1.68
CA CYS A 630 35.78 -1.60 2.94
C CYS A 630 35.31 -0.37 3.72
N THR A 631 34.02 -0.29 3.98
CA THR A 631 33.45 0.74 4.86
C THR A 631 33.13 0.13 6.23
N ALA A 632 33.76 0.66 7.29
CA ALA A 632 33.40 0.33 8.66
C ALA A 632 32.40 1.36 9.18
N VAL A 633 31.30 0.88 9.82
CA VAL A 633 30.27 1.71 10.45
C VAL A 633 30.10 1.32 11.91
N ASP A 634 29.88 2.30 12.80
CA ASP A 634 29.71 2.11 14.25
C ASP A 634 28.26 1.92 14.70
N GLY A 635 27.30 2.14 13.77
CA GLY A 635 25.87 2.07 14.07
C GLY A 635 25.31 3.29 14.81
N ARG A 636 26.07 4.38 14.91
CA ARG A 636 25.68 5.67 15.48
C ARG A 636 25.82 6.84 14.51
N GLY A 637 26.29 6.58 13.29
CA GLY A 637 26.47 7.56 12.22
C GLY A 637 27.94 7.81 11.86
N GLY A 638 28.86 7.35 12.65
CA GLY A 638 30.30 7.37 12.32
C GLY A 638 30.66 6.27 11.32
N SER A 639 31.49 6.62 10.35
CA SER A 639 32.00 5.67 9.36
C SER A 639 33.42 6.04 8.93
N ALA A 640 34.16 5.04 8.44
CA ALA A 640 35.45 5.21 7.79
C ALA A 640 35.57 4.23 6.63
N THR A 641 36.35 4.58 5.64
CA THR A 641 36.56 3.79 4.43
C THR A 641 38.04 3.54 4.20
N ALA A 642 38.36 2.30 3.85
CA ALA A 642 39.71 1.93 3.34
C ALA A 642 39.54 1.29 1.96
N THR A 643 40.52 1.52 1.08
CA THR A 643 40.51 1.00 -0.28
C THR A 643 41.83 0.29 -0.56
N ILE A 644 41.74 -0.83 -1.27
CA ILE A 644 42.92 -1.57 -1.75
C ILE A 644 42.70 -1.93 -3.22
N ALA A 645 43.80 -1.93 -3.98
CA ALA A 645 43.76 -2.46 -5.34
C ALA A 645 43.99 -3.97 -5.32
N VAL A 646 43.13 -4.69 -5.98
CA VAL A 646 43.25 -6.14 -6.24
C VAL A 646 43.60 -6.34 -7.71
N GLN A 647 44.80 -6.82 -7.95
CA GLN A 647 45.26 -7.18 -9.29
C GLN A 647 44.77 -8.59 -9.62
N VAL A 648 44.05 -8.74 -10.71
CA VAL A 648 43.54 -10.05 -11.13
C VAL A 648 44.38 -10.65 -12.23
N GLU A 649 45.03 -11.75 -11.93
CA GLU A 649 45.87 -12.50 -12.86
C GLU A 649 45.11 -13.62 -13.56
N GLY A 650 45.59 -14.09 -14.69
CA GLY A 650 45.07 -15.20 -15.46
C GLY A 650 44.86 -14.84 -16.93
N SER A 651 44.20 -15.69 -17.65
CA SER A 651 43.67 -15.41 -18.99
C SER A 651 42.16 -15.42 -18.95
N ASP A 652 41.56 -14.37 -19.50
CA ASP A 652 40.12 -14.43 -19.78
C ASP A 652 39.89 -15.53 -20.81
N ASP A 653 38.97 -16.44 -20.50
CA ASP A 653 38.45 -17.36 -21.51
C ASP A 653 37.84 -16.50 -22.64
N PRO A 654 38.01 -16.85 -23.92
CA PRO A 654 37.44 -16.11 -25.04
C PRO A 654 35.92 -15.85 -24.94
N ILE A 655 35.21 -16.64 -24.14
CA ILE A 655 33.80 -16.44 -23.79
C ILE A 655 33.60 -15.22 -22.86
N ASN A 656 34.64 -14.71 -22.19
CA ASN A 656 34.56 -13.66 -21.17
C ASN A 656 34.85 -12.27 -21.69
N SER A 657 35.07 -12.06 -23.00
CA SER A 657 35.19 -10.70 -23.56
C SER A 657 33.81 -10.11 -23.83
N TRP A 658 33.28 -9.35 -22.89
CA TRP A 658 32.02 -8.63 -23.04
C TRP A 658 32.27 -7.20 -23.49
N THR A 659 31.61 -6.78 -24.56
CA THR A 659 31.60 -5.38 -24.99
C THR A 659 30.33 -4.72 -24.52
N GLN A 660 30.44 -3.74 -23.65
CA GLN A 660 29.30 -2.92 -23.24
C GLN A 660 28.85 -2.04 -24.41
N THR A 661 27.58 -2.12 -24.77
CA THR A 661 26.96 -1.21 -25.71
C THR A 661 25.80 -0.50 -25.04
N SER A 662 25.66 0.80 -25.23
CA SER A 662 24.57 1.58 -24.66
C SER A 662 23.42 1.69 -25.65
N LEU A 663 22.20 1.47 -25.16
CA LEU A 663 20.98 1.94 -25.76
C LEU A 663 20.67 3.33 -25.18
N ALA A 664 20.36 4.33 -25.98
CA ALA A 664 19.95 5.65 -25.51
C ALA A 664 18.52 5.61 -24.94
N ASP A 665 18.28 4.69 -24.00
CA ASP A 665 17.00 4.47 -23.33
C ASP A 665 17.30 4.04 -21.88
N THR A 666 16.53 4.58 -20.94
CA THR A 666 16.63 4.26 -19.50
C THR A 666 15.69 3.13 -19.08
N SER A 667 14.91 2.55 -20.00
CA SER A 667 13.99 1.44 -19.72
C SER A 667 14.76 0.16 -19.42
N ASN A 668 14.28 -0.62 -18.44
CA ASN A 668 14.83 -1.94 -18.17
C ASN A 668 14.55 -2.88 -19.34
N LEU A 669 15.58 -3.56 -19.81
CA LEU A 669 15.47 -4.61 -20.82
C LEU A 669 15.27 -5.97 -20.12
N SER A 670 14.36 -6.77 -20.62
CA SER A 670 13.99 -8.07 -20.05
C SER A 670 14.44 -9.25 -20.91
N PHE A 671 14.64 -9.05 -22.20
CA PHE A 671 15.07 -10.08 -23.10
C PHE A 671 16.02 -9.61 -24.18
N ALA A 672 16.80 -10.54 -24.71
CA ALA A 672 17.56 -10.37 -25.93
C ALA A 672 17.42 -11.64 -26.79
N THR A 673 17.20 -11.48 -28.09
CA THR A 673 17.15 -12.58 -29.02
C THR A 673 17.89 -12.25 -30.31
N PHE A 674 18.34 -13.29 -31.03
CA PHE A 674 19.03 -13.14 -32.28
C PHE A 674 18.42 -14.05 -33.35
N GLY A 675 18.19 -13.50 -34.53
CA GLY A 675 17.66 -14.25 -35.67
C GLY A 675 17.71 -13.41 -36.94
N GLY A 676 17.78 -14.07 -38.11
CA GLY A 676 17.80 -13.35 -39.39
C GLY A 676 18.91 -12.32 -39.54
N GLY A 677 20.05 -12.51 -38.86
CA GLY A 677 21.18 -11.57 -38.89
C GLY A 677 20.98 -10.32 -38.05
N GLN A 678 19.98 -10.28 -37.14
CA GLN A 678 19.67 -9.12 -36.27
C GLN A 678 19.52 -9.56 -34.83
N PHE A 679 19.91 -8.67 -33.92
CA PHE A 679 19.55 -8.70 -32.51
C PHE A 679 18.26 -7.89 -32.30
N LEU A 680 17.41 -8.39 -31.43
CA LEU A 680 16.24 -7.70 -30.90
C LEU A 680 16.30 -7.74 -29.37
N VAL A 681 16.11 -6.60 -28.72
CA VAL A 681 16.00 -6.48 -27.26
C VAL A 681 14.70 -5.77 -26.94
N GLY A 682 14.14 -6.07 -25.76
CA GLY A 682 12.94 -5.38 -25.30
C GLY A 682 12.71 -5.51 -23.82
N GLY A 683 11.75 -4.72 -23.28
CA GLY A 683 11.49 -4.63 -21.87
C GLY A 683 10.33 -3.72 -21.46
N ASP A 684 10.56 -2.90 -20.45
CA ASP A 684 9.54 -2.07 -19.83
C ASP A 684 8.90 -1.08 -20.82
N GLY A 685 7.62 -0.78 -20.61
CA GLY A 685 6.87 0.20 -21.40
C GLY A 685 6.70 -0.14 -22.89
N GLY A 686 6.87 -1.42 -23.27
CA GLY A 686 6.86 -1.86 -24.66
C GLY A 686 8.12 -1.46 -25.44
N THR A 687 9.21 -1.11 -24.73
CA THR A 687 10.49 -0.76 -25.37
C THR A 687 11.01 -1.91 -26.22
N LEU A 688 11.36 -1.59 -27.47
CA LEU A 688 12.04 -2.50 -28.38
C LEU A 688 13.18 -1.76 -29.08
N ALA A 689 14.31 -2.44 -29.24
CA ALA A 689 15.40 -1.95 -30.07
C ALA A 689 16.04 -3.10 -30.85
N ARG A 690 16.63 -2.79 -31.99
CA ARG A 690 17.27 -3.73 -32.89
C ARG A 690 18.65 -3.28 -33.30
N ARG A 691 19.51 -4.26 -33.63
CA ARG A 691 20.84 -4.04 -34.17
C ARG A 691 21.18 -5.16 -35.17
N ASP A 692 21.75 -4.82 -36.30
CA ASP A 692 22.29 -5.82 -37.24
C ASP A 692 23.52 -6.50 -36.65
N ALA A 693 23.80 -7.76 -37.03
CA ALA A 693 24.88 -8.58 -36.47
C ALA A 693 26.27 -7.91 -36.58
N GLY A 694 26.55 -7.23 -37.68
CA GLY A 694 27.80 -6.47 -37.89
C GLY A 694 27.72 -5.00 -37.52
N GLY A 695 26.57 -4.54 -37.03
CA GLY A 695 26.35 -3.14 -36.66
C GLY A 695 26.85 -2.79 -35.27
N THR A 696 27.21 -1.54 -35.03
CA THR A 696 27.66 -1.02 -33.72
C THR A 696 26.60 -0.19 -33.02
N VAL A 697 25.50 0.14 -33.72
CA VAL A 697 24.48 1.06 -33.22
C VAL A 697 23.13 0.35 -33.06
N TRP A 698 22.51 0.52 -31.92
CA TRP A 698 21.14 0.11 -31.67
C TRP A 698 20.13 1.13 -32.21
N SER A 699 19.14 0.64 -32.92
CA SER A 699 18.02 1.44 -33.43
C SER A 699 16.78 1.15 -32.64
N ARG A 700 16.22 2.15 -31.95
CA ARG A 700 14.96 2.02 -31.21
C ARG A 700 13.80 1.86 -32.18
N VAL A 701 12.84 1.01 -31.82
CA VAL A 701 11.53 0.94 -32.50
C VAL A 701 10.67 2.09 -31.98
N GLY A 702 10.17 2.94 -32.90
CA GLY A 702 9.43 4.15 -32.50
C GLY A 702 8.09 3.83 -31.84
N ASP A 703 7.37 2.85 -32.36
CA ASP A 703 6.11 2.35 -31.78
C ASP A 703 6.08 0.81 -31.89
N SER A 704 6.04 0.15 -30.74
CA SER A 704 5.91 -1.29 -30.66
C SER A 704 4.45 -1.79 -30.73
N GLY A 705 3.48 -0.88 -30.79
CA GLY A 705 2.06 -1.21 -30.69
C GLY A 705 1.56 -1.52 -29.29
N THR A 706 2.41 -1.49 -28.27
CA THR A 706 2.05 -1.77 -26.88
C THR A 706 2.84 -0.90 -25.90
N ARG A 707 2.29 -0.68 -24.72
CA ARG A 707 3.00 -0.11 -23.55
C ARG A 707 3.22 -1.15 -22.45
N GLN A 708 2.83 -2.41 -22.70
CA GLN A 708 3.04 -3.49 -21.72
C GLN A 708 4.50 -3.88 -21.68
N ARG A 709 4.98 -4.37 -20.54
CA ARG A 709 6.31 -4.95 -20.39
C ARG A 709 6.43 -6.20 -21.27
N LEU A 710 7.51 -6.30 -22.02
CA LEU A 710 7.83 -7.42 -22.89
C LEU A 710 8.90 -8.29 -22.23
N PHE A 711 8.71 -9.60 -22.23
CA PHE A 711 9.57 -10.56 -21.51
C PHE A 711 10.36 -11.49 -22.42
N GLY A 712 9.82 -11.82 -23.58
CA GLY A 712 10.45 -12.73 -24.54
C GLY A 712 10.31 -12.22 -25.96
N GLY A 713 11.16 -12.72 -26.83
CA GLY A 713 11.12 -12.38 -28.24
C GLY A 713 11.75 -13.44 -29.16
N ALA A 714 11.27 -13.52 -30.40
CA ALA A 714 11.76 -14.41 -31.42
C ALA A 714 11.84 -13.70 -32.77
N ILE A 715 12.82 -14.10 -33.56
CA ILE A 715 13.03 -13.62 -34.92
C ILE A 715 13.13 -14.82 -35.88
N THR A 716 12.37 -14.81 -36.95
CA THR A 716 12.46 -15.82 -38.03
C THR A 716 12.19 -15.20 -39.39
N GLY A 717 12.90 -15.61 -40.41
CA GLY A 717 12.71 -15.35 -41.83
C GLY A 717 12.32 -13.91 -42.26
N GLY A 718 11.37 -13.31 -41.73
CA GLY A 718 10.85 -11.96 -42.00
C GLY A 718 9.99 -11.46 -40.88
N THR A 719 9.74 -12.31 -39.87
CA THR A 719 8.88 -12.00 -38.71
C THR A 719 9.73 -11.73 -37.48
N ARG A 720 9.46 -10.63 -36.80
CA ARG A 720 9.98 -10.28 -35.48
C ARG A 720 8.81 -10.22 -34.53
N LEU A 721 8.92 -10.84 -33.38
CA LEU A 721 7.85 -10.96 -32.42
C LEU A 721 8.37 -10.75 -31.01
N ALA A 722 7.56 -10.12 -30.15
CA ALA A 722 7.82 -10.04 -28.72
C ALA A 722 6.52 -10.27 -27.96
N VAL A 723 6.63 -10.94 -26.80
CA VAL A 723 5.52 -11.30 -25.91
C VAL A 723 5.70 -10.69 -24.54
N GLY A 724 4.60 -10.50 -23.81
CA GLY A 724 4.68 -9.83 -22.50
C GLY A 724 3.40 -9.86 -21.67
N TRP A 725 3.25 -8.88 -20.84
CA TRP A 725 2.13 -8.74 -19.91
C TRP A 725 0.78 -8.65 -20.61
N LEU A 726 -0.24 -9.22 -19.94
CA LEU A 726 -1.66 -9.12 -20.35
C LEU A 726 -1.90 -9.61 -21.79
N GLY A 727 -1.18 -10.64 -22.23
CA GLY A 727 -1.29 -11.17 -23.58
C GLY A 727 -0.71 -10.23 -24.66
N ALA A 728 0.15 -9.29 -24.28
CA ALA A 728 0.83 -8.47 -25.26
C ALA A 728 1.67 -9.37 -26.17
N VAL A 729 1.25 -9.49 -27.42
CA VAL A 729 2.03 -10.08 -28.51
C VAL A 729 2.14 -9.03 -29.59
N THR A 730 3.34 -8.53 -29.80
CA THR A 730 3.60 -7.54 -30.84
C THR A 730 4.45 -8.14 -31.94
N VAL A 731 4.08 -7.88 -33.18
CA VAL A 731 4.66 -8.50 -34.36
C VAL A 731 4.98 -7.48 -35.44
N SER A 732 6.12 -7.68 -36.12
CA SER A 732 6.53 -6.92 -37.31
C SER A 732 6.96 -7.90 -38.40
N LYS A 733 6.39 -7.78 -39.61
CA LYS A 733 6.74 -8.56 -40.78
C LYS A 733 7.57 -7.75 -41.76
N ASN A 734 8.62 -8.38 -42.32
CA ASN A 734 9.49 -7.78 -43.35
C ASN A 734 10.02 -6.37 -42.98
N ALA A 735 10.39 -6.19 -41.70
CA ALA A 735 10.84 -4.91 -41.15
C ALA A 735 9.80 -3.77 -41.23
N GLY A 736 8.51 -4.11 -41.40
CA GLY A 736 7.41 -3.19 -41.40
C GLY A 736 7.08 -2.64 -39.99
N THR A 737 5.92 -1.97 -39.89
CA THR A 737 5.42 -1.46 -38.61
C THR A 737 5.10 -2.59 -37.63
N TRP A 738 5.33 -2.36 -36.36
CA TRP A 738 4.93 -3.24 -35.29
C TRP A 738 3.43 -3.07 -35.00
N ARG A 739 2.74 -4.16 -34.69
CA ARG A 739 1.32 -4.17 -34.34
C ARG A 739 1.00 -5.28 -33.35
N LEU A 740 -0.03 -5.10 -32.56
CA LEU A 740 -0.54 -6.18 -31.69
C LEU A 740 -1.18 -7.30 -32.53
N ALA A 741 -0.88 -8.54 -32.18
CA ALA A 741 -1.58 -9.72 -32.68
C ALA A 741 -3.03 -9.73 -32.16
N LYS A 742 -3.91 -10.45 -32.90
CA LYS A 742 -5.33 -10.56 -32.56
C LYS A 742 -5.65 -11.92 -31.96
N GLY A 743 -6.69 -11.98 -31.11
CA GLY A 743 -7.17 -13.24 -30.53
C GLY A 743 -6.22 -13.87 -29.50
N VAL A 744 -5.35 -13.07 -28.91
CA VAL A 744 -4.45 -13.51 -27.83
C VAL A 744 -5.21 -13.47 -26.50
N GLU A 745 -5.12 -14.55 -25.73
CA GLU A 745 -5.67 -14.58 -24.36
C GLU A 745 -4.97 -13.54 -23.47
N LEU A 746 -5.72 -12.91 -22.54
CA LEU A 746 -5.20 -11.92 -21.58
C LEU A 746 -4.40 -12.60 -20.46
N VAL A 747 -3.38 -13.35 -20.82
CA VAL A 747 -2.47 -14.05 -19.91
C VAL A 747 -1.05 -13.49 -20.08
N ASN A 748 -0.28 -13.38 -19.00
CA ASN A 748 1.12 -12.99 -19.13
C ASN A 748 1.90 -14.09 -19.83
N LEU A 749 2.53 -13.73 -20.95
CA LEU A 749 3.46 -14.59 -21.68
C LEU A 749 4.88 -14.19 -21.30
N GLU A 750 5.68 -15.17 -20.89
CA GLU A 750 7.03 -14.94 -20.35
C GLU A 750 8.11 -15.13 -21.39
N ASP A 751 7.92 -16.08 -22.28
CA ASP A 751 8.91 -16.41 -23.29
C ASP A 751 8.26 -16.91 -24.57
N VAL A 752 9.00 -16.81 -25.69
CA VAL A 752 8.58 -17.29 -27.00
C VAL A 752 9.76 -17.75 -27.83
N ILE A 753 9.60 -18.88 -28.46
CA ILE A 753 10.56 -19.42 -29.46
C ILE A 753 9.87 -19.61 -30.80
N HIS A 754 10.67 -19.85 -31.86
CA HIS A 754 10.24 -20.36 -33.16
C HIS A 754 10.99 -21.67 -33.47
N ASP A 755 10.26 -22.73 -33.80
CA ASP A 755 10.83 -24.06 -34.00
C ASP A 755 11.24 -24.40 -35.46
N GLY A 756 11.00 -23.45 -36.36
CA GLY A 756 11.14 -23.61 -37.79
C GLY A 756 9.81 -23.54 -38.53
N ASP A 757 8.72 -23.99 -37.89
CA ASP A 757 7.39 -24.09 -38.48
C ASP A 757 6.39 -23.10 -37.79
N GLN A 758 6.51 -22.91 -36.48
CA GLN A 758 5.58 -22.10 -35.68
C GLN A 758 6.24 -21.43 -34.49
N PHE A 759 5.57 -20.40 -33.96
CA PHE A 759 5.90 -19.79 -32.68
C PHE A 759 5.23 -20.54 -31.53
N ILE A 760 5.98 -20.71 -30.44
CA ILE A 760 5.50 -21.30 -29.18
C ILE A 760 5.80 -20.34 -28.09
N ALA A 761 4.75 -19.79 -27.40
CA ALA A 761 4.87 -18.93 -26.26
C ALA A 761 4.39 -19.64 -25.00
N VAL A 762 5.05 -19.39 -23.86
CA VAL A 762 4.66 -19.93 -22.55
C VAL A 762 4.45 -18.84 -21.53
N GLY A 763 3.61 -19.09 -20.52
CA GLY A 763 3.31 -18.05 -19.56
C GLY A 763 2.61 -18.52 -18.28
N LYS A 764 1.89 -17.59 -17.69
CA LYS A 764 1.18 -17.81 -16.42
C LYS A 764 0.12 -18.91 -16.57
N THR A 765 -0.17 -19.55 -15.42
CA THR A 765 -1.19 -20.61 -15.30
C THR A 765 -0.98 -21.81 -16.23
N GLY A 766 0.29 -22.06 -16.61
CA GLY A 766 0.63 -23.19 -17.50
C GLY A 766 0.14 -23.02 -18.94
N LYS A 767 -0.22 -21.80 -19.35
CA LYS A 767 -0.68 -21.53 -20.72
C LYS A 767 0.44 -21.64 -21.73
N VAL A 768 0.12 -22.24 -22.87
CA VAL A 768 1.00 -22.35 -24.03
C VAL A 768 0.24 -21.85 -25.25
N GLY A 769 0.77 -20.82 -25.90
CA GLY A 769 0.25 -20.28 -27.16
C GLY A 769 1.03 -20.83 -28.35
N LEU A 770 0.33 -21.21 -29.42
CA LEU A 770 0.90 -21.62 -30.71
C LEU A 770 0.44 -20.68 -31.81
N SER A 771 1.36 -20.31 -32.71
CA SER A 771 1.03 -19.46 -33.84
C SER A 771 1.92 -19.84 -35.05
N PRO A 772 1.36 -20.09 -36.23
CA PRO A 772 2.15 -20.35 -37.43
C PRO A 772 2.79 -19.10 -38.02
N ASP A 773 2.29 -17.91 -37.70
CA ASP A 773 2.68 -16.67 -38.35
C ASP A 773 2.95 -15.51 -37.42
N GLY A 774 2.76 -15.71 -36.10
CA GLY A 774 2.87 -14.69 -35.07
C GLY A 774 1.65 -13.78 -34.93
N GLU A 775 0.64 -13.86 -35.80
CA GLU A 775 -0.56 -13.01 -35.81
C GLU A 775 -1.80 -13.71 -35.27
N ALA A 776 -1.98 -14.99 -35.62
CA ALA A 776 -3.10 -15.81 -35.15
C ALA A 776 -2.62 -16.81 -34.10
N TRP A 777 -3.20 -16.80 -32.91
CA TRP A 777 -2.76 -17.61 -31.77
C TRP A 777 -3.85 -18.59 -31.32
N THR A 778 -3.44 -19.80 -30.99
CA THR A 778 -4.27 -20.83 -30.35
C THR A 778 -3.64 -21.20 -29.01
N PHE A 779 -4.42 -21.17 -27.91
CA PHE A 779 -3.91 -21.46 -26.58
C PHE A 779 -4.28 -22.87 -26.13
N HIS A 780 -3.35 -23.51 -25.42
CA HIS A 780 -3.45 -24.86 -24.86
C HIS A 780 -3.06 -24.85 -23.38
N GLU A 781 -3.58 -25.84 -22.65
CA GLU A 781 -3.18 -26.07 -21.26
C GLU A 781 -2.00 -27.05 -21.25
N SER A 782 -0.96 -26.72 -20.51
CA SER A 782 0.21 -27.61 -20.35
C SER A 782 0.00 -28.75 -19.35
N GLY A 783 -1.14 -28.79 -18.69
CA GLY A 783 -1.46 -29.75 -17.62
C GLY A 783 -0.97 -29.35 -16.23
N THR A 784 -0.32 -28.18 -16.08
CA THR A 784 0.08 -27.60 -14.81
C THR A 784 -0.52 -26.19 -14.66
N ALA A 785 -0.75 -25.76 -13.43
CA ALA A 785 -1.12 -24.38 -13.11
C ALA A 785 0.10 -23.49 -12.79
N ALA A 786 1.32 -24.04 -12.89
CA ALA A 786 2.53 -23.31 -12.61
C ALA A 786 2.77 -22.19 -13.63
N TRP A 787 3.48 -21.16 -13.21
CA TRP A 787 3.92 -20.09 -14.08
C TRP A 787 5.14 -20.56 -14.89
N LEU A 788 4.96 -20.84 -16.18
CA LEU A 788 6.05 -21.23 -17.09
C LEU A 788 6.86 -19.97 -17.44
N LYS A 789 8.17 -20.07 -17.24
CA LYS A 789 9.11 -18.95 -17.34
C LYS A 789 9.90 -18.92 -18.63
N HIS A 790 10.28 -20.08 -19.11
CA HIS A 790 11.14 -20.20 -20.29
C HIS A 790 10.80 -21.45 -21.06
N VAL A 791 10.97 -21.44 -22.39
CA VAL A 791 10.76 -22.57 -23.29
C VAL A 791 11.92 -22.73 -24.27
N THR A 792 12.29 -23.94 -24.56
CA THR A 792 13.29 -24.26 -25.58
C THR A 792 12.91 -25.52 -26.36
N ILE A 793 13.58 -25.76 -27.48
CA ILE A 793 13.42 -26.98 -28.26
C ILE A 793 14.78 -27.64 -28.52
N GLY A 794 14.81 -28.96 -28.43
CA GLY A 794 16.01 -29.72 -28.76
C GLY A 794 15.71 -31.20 -28.98
N GLY A 795 16.40 -31.83 -29.93
CA GLY A 795 16.17 -33.24 -30.24
C GLY A 795 14.72 -33.61 -30.60
N GLY A 796 13.95 -32.67 -31.18
CA GLY A 796 12.54 -32.87 -31.51
C GLY A 796 11.59 -32.80 -30.30
N THR A 797 12.06 -32.32 -29.14
CA THR A 797 11.29 -32.19 -27.91
C THR A 797 11.32 -30.73 -27.43
N TYR A 798 10.17 -30.19 -27.10
CA TYR A 798 10.04 -28.91 -26.37
C TYR A 798 10.14 -29.17 -24.88
N ALA A 799 10.84 -28.30 -24.18
CA ALA A 799 10.88 -28.27 -22.73
C ALA A 799 10.53 -26.87 -22.24
N ALA A 800 9.60 -26.75 -21.31
CA ALA A 800 9.29 -25.51 -20.62
C ALA A 800 9.44 -25.72 -19.13
N VAL A 801 9.96 -24.68 -18.46
CA VAL A 801 10.25 -24.69 -17.01
C VAL A 801 9.57 -23.52 -16.32
N GLY A 802 9.34 -23.65 -15.01
CA GLY A 802 8.63 -22.62 -14.27
C GLY A 802 8.66 -22.74 -12.76
N THR A 803 7.73 -22.03 -12.13
CA THR A 803 7.62 -21.98 -10.67
C THR A 803 7.40 -23.37 -10.07
N GLN A 804 7.76 -23.55 -8.79
CA GLN A 804 7.61 -24.79 -8.04
C GLN A 804 8.40 -25.98 -8.59
N GLY A 805 9.51 -25.72 -9.28
CA GLY A 805 10.32 -26.77 -9.91
C GLY A 805 9.65 -27.42 -11.11
N THR A 806 8.60 -26.82 -11.66
CA THR A 806 7.83 -27.39 -12.75
C THR A 806 8.67 -27.50 -14.02
N ILE A 807 8.61 -28.67 -14.64
CA ILE A 807 9.10 -28.94 -15.98
C ILE A 807 8.01 -29.67 -16.76
N VAL A 808 7.67 -29.17 -17.93
CA VAL A 808 6.77 -29.82 -18.88
C VAL A 808 7.46 -30.02 -20.22
N THR A 809 7.19 -31.16 -20.88
CA THR A 809 7.77 -31.47 -22.19
C THR A 809 6.68 -31.80 -23.18
N SER A 810 6.95 -31.55 -24.46
CA SER A 810 6.04 -31.85 -25.57
C SER A 810 6.83 -32.24 -26.82
N THR A 811 6.23 -33.04 -27.69
CA THR A 811 6.78 -33.34 -29.01
C THR A 811 6.04 -32.64 -30.15
N ASN A 812 4.94 -31.92 -29.82
CA ASN A 812 4.10 -31.26 -30.84
C ASN A 812 3.65 -29.84 -30.42
N GLY A 813 4.09 -29.35 -29.25
CA GLY A 813 3.76 -28.03 -28.71
C GLY A 813 2.34 -27.88 -28.16
N SER A 814 1.39 -28.77 -28.48
CA SER A 814 -0.01 -28.67 -28.04
C SER A 814 -0.36 -29.64 -26.91
N LYS A 815 0.33 -30.75 -26.78
CA LYS A 815 0.15 -31.72 -25.68
C LYS A 815 1.42 -31.78 -24.88
N TRP A 816 1.33 -31.43 -23.61
CA TRP A 816 2.46 -31.36 -22.68
C TRP A 816 2.35 -32.44 -21.61
N THR A 817 3.47 -32.88 -21.11
CA THR A 817 3.56 -33.85 -20.01
C THR A 817 4.47 -33.29 -18.93
N GLU A 818 3.95 -33.20 -17.70
CA GLU A 818 4.75 -32.80 -16.55
C GLU A 818 5.77 -33.84 -16.18
N ARG A 819 6.96 -33.44 -15.82
CA ARG A 819 8.10 -34.30 -15.48
C ARG A 819 8.41 -34.20 -14.00
N ASN A 820 8.73 -35.31 -13.38
CA ASN A 820 9.19 -35.33 -12.00
C ASN A 820 10.54 -34.63 -11.90
N THR A 821 10.63 -33.68 -10.99
CA THR A 821 11.85 -32.93 -10.70
C THR A 821 12.28 -33.15 -9.25
N PRO A 822 13.57 -33.15 -8.94
CA PRO A 822 14.05 -33.30 -7.57
C PRO A 822 13.97 -32.00 -6.74
N THR A 823 13.41 -30.93 -7.30
CA THR A 823 13.35 -29.61 -6.67
C THR A 823 11.93 -29.02 -6.69
N THR A 824 11.59 -28.28 -5.67
CA THR A 824 10.41 -27.41 -5.62
C THR A 824 10.79 -25.92 -5.80
N ASN A 825 12.07 -25.63 -6.05
CA ASN A 825 12.51 -24.27 -6.34
C ASN A 825 12.07 -23.87 -7.76
N GLY A 826 11.74 -22.60 -7.97
CA GLY A 826 11.39 -22.11 -9.30
C GLY A 826 12.55 -22.24 -10.26
N LEU A 827 12.24 -22.73 -11.44
CA LEU A 827 13.17 -22.80 -12.57
C LEU A 827 12.92 -21.58 -13.48
N GLU A 828 13.98 -20.85 -13.82
CA GLU A 828 13.88 -19.58 -14.54
C GLU A 828 14.27 -19.72 -16.01
N SER A 829 15.14 -20.65 -16.34
CA SER A 829 15.59 -20.85 -17.71
C SER A 829 15.87 -22.32 -18.03
N VAL A 830 15.75 -22.67 -19.29
CA VAL A 830 16.11 -23.99 -19.82
C VAL A 830 16.78 -23.83 -21.18
N ALA A 831 17.89 -24.55 -21.40
CA ALA A 831 18.60 -24.56 -22.65
C ALA A 831 18.82 -26.03 -23.12
N PHE A 832 19.00 -26.20 -24.42
CA PHE A 832 19.38 -27.49 -24.99
C PHE A 832 20.76 -27.37 -25.64
N GLY A 833 21.64 -28.30 -25.29
CA GLY A 833 22.97 -28.37 -25.85
C GLY A 833 23.56 -29.77 -25.67
N ASN A 834 24.43 -30.18 -26.56
CA ASN A 834 25.13 -31.49 -26.50
C ASN A 834 24.19 -32.67 -26.21
N GLY A 835 22.97 -32.67 -26.79
CA GLY A 835 21.99 -33.73 -26.64
C GLY A 835 21.24 -33.75 -25.30
N GLN A 836 21.37 -32.72 -24.49
CA GLN A 836 20.78 -32.61 -23.15
C GLN A 836 20.04 -31.30 -22.96
N PHE A 837 19.00 -31.32 -22.11
CA PHE A 837 18.39 -30.11 -21.57
C PHE A 837 19.03 -29.77 -20.22
N VAL A 838 19.34 -28.49 -19.99
CA VAL A 838 19.82 -27.98 -18.73
C VAL A 838 18.85 -26.91 -18.26
N ALA A 839 18.30 -27.07 -17.06
CA ALA A 839 17.42 -26.09 -16.43
C ALA A 839 18.10 -25.47 -15.19
N VAL A 840 17.99 -24.16 -15.07
CA VAL A 840 18.54 -23.39 -13.96
C VAL A 840 17.45 -22.53 -13.31
N GLY A 841 17.63 -22.20 -12.04
CA GLY A 841 16.64 -21.43 -11.32
C GLY A 841 17.12 -20.93 -9.97
N PHE A 842 16.19 -20.55 -9.11
CA PHE A 842 16.49 -20.02 -7.79
C PHE A 842 17.25 -21.01 -6.89
N LYS A 843 18.16 -20.46 -6.05
CA LYS A 843 18.94 -21.15 -5.02
C LYS A 843 20.01 -22.12 -5.51
N GLY A 844 20.68 -21.77 -6.61
CA GLY A 844 21.73 -22.65 -7.09
C GLY A 844 21.16 -24.06 -7.25
N VAL A 845 20.07 -24.20 -8.00
CA VAL A 845 19.76 -25.50 -8.59
C VAL A 845 20.92 -25.72 -9.55
N ASP A 846 21.96 -26.34 -9.00
CA ASP A 846 23.08 -26.79 -9.77
C ASP A 846 22.49 -27.71 -10.85
N GLU A 847 22.82 -27.42 -12.07
CA GLU A 847 22.61 -28.13 -13.31
C GLU A 847 21.67 -29.38 -13.21
N LEU A 848 20.45 -29.25 -13.74
CA LEU A 848 19.55 -30.35 -13.99
C LEU A 848 19.73 -30.76 -15.46
N ALA A 849 20.53 -31.78 -15.71
CA ALA A 849 20.79 -32.29 -17.06
C ALA A 849 19.94 -33.53 -17.42
N ILE A 850 19.38 -33.60 -18.64
CA ILE A 850 18.70 -34.79 -19.12
C ILE A 850 19.30 -35.27 -20.44
N PRO A 851 19.50 -36.59 -20.60
CA PRO A 851 19.66 -37.17 -21.90
C PRO A 851 18.38 -37.00 -22.74
N GLY A 852 18.49 -36.69 -24.03
CA GLY A 852 17.39 -36.29 -24.93
C GLY A 852 16.15 -37.18 -25.04
N ASN A 853 16.10 -38.32 -24.36
CA ASN A 853 14.98 -39.28 -24.37
C ASN A 853 14.58 -39.80 -22.99
N ALA A 854 15.08 -39.25 -21.89
CA ALA A 854 14.81 -39.80 -20.56
C ALA A 854 13.63 -39.15 -19.84
N ALA A 855 12.82 -39.98 -19.19
CA ALA A 855 11.68 -39.55 -18.36
C ALA A 855 12.09 -39.01 -16.98
N HIS A 856 13.38 -38.94 -16.66
CA HIS A 856 13.89 -38.56 -15.35
C HIS A 856 15.01 -37.53 -15.45
N TRP A 857 14.99 -36.53 -14.55
CA TRP A 857 16.01 -35.50 -14.40
C TRP A 857 17.03 -35.92 -13.34
N ILE A 858 18.31 -35.75 -13.61
CA ILE A 858 19.38 -36.06 -12.67
C ILE A 858 19.86 -34.76 -12.01
N ARG A 859 20.12 -34.84 -10.70
CA ARG A 859 20.62 -33.72 -9.88
C ARG A 859 22.11 -33.55 -10.09
#